data_d56b0ac5ff6086b128202c72d09ce272
#
_entry.id   d56b0ac5ff6086b128202c72d09ce272
#
_cell.length_a   1.000
_cell.length_b   1.000
_cell.length_c   1.000
_cell.angle_alpha   90.00
_cell.angle_beta   90.00
_cell.angle_gamma   90.00
#
_symmetry.space_group_name_H-M   'P 1'
#
loop_
_entity.id
_entity.type
_entity.pdbx_description
1 polymer ?
#
loop_
_entity_poly.entity_id
_entity_poly.type
_entity_poly.pdbx_seq_one_letter_code
_entity_poly.pdbx_strand_id
1 'polypeptide(L)'
;MKLVRMTPMALVASMMLSGAYAQVAPSIDSLTVTGIQDAPLTQTILKGEKLNQSRVNTPNTAAMLLNIPGVSMYSGGGLSGLPAIHGLADDRVSTNVDGMPLLSSCPNHMNSPLSYISPSNVGSVKVITGLSPVSAGGDSLGGVVSVQSLPPVFANKGETLTQGEVGASYNSNATAIGGNLNVTAATDEFSANYTIDSVKAGNYTAGGNFKAPGNGISPSTVGASRYIATNQQLSLAWQKENHLIEFKAGYQFIPFEGYANQRMDMTKNQSEQFNLKYTGKYDWGTLEAQAYNQMVNHQMDDNTGARTSPAMPMLATSSTNGAIIKGTLPISETQLARVGTEWQGYKLNDWWPPSGNSMMMSPNAFQNINNGTRDRLALFSELEQQWSKELMGLAGIRLEQVGANAGNVQGYSSMYQSQANAFNAQQHKQTDYNWDLTALTRYKPDNTQNYEAGYSRKTRSPNLYERYSWSTTPMAAIMNNFVGDGNGYVGQITLAPEVANTISLASDWHDANKDVWGFKANPYYTYVSNYIDAACNTTCTVDRFNVLKYVNQDAQLYGLDLSGNVMLGKLQQLGRFQLTGQGSYTRGQNVTTGDNLYNIMPLNGKLGLVQYLGANWTNTIEGQFVAAKTNLNAVRNEIATGGYSLYNLRASYDDKKYRVNFGIENLLNKLYALPQGGAYLGQGNTMSMNGVPWGTAVAGMGRTFYVSANMKF
;
A
#
# COMPACT_ATOMS: atom_id res chain seq x y z
N MET A 1 -27.74 -16.87 18.71
CA MET A 1 -28.20 -15.65 19.37
C MET A 1 -28.31 -14.58 18.32
N LYS A 2 -29.52 -14.12 17.97
CA LYS A 2 -29.74 -13.09 16.95
C LYS A 2 -29.28 -11.74 17.50
N LEU A 3 -28.15 -11.19 17.05
CA LEU A 3 -27.80 -9.81 17.33
C LEU A 3 -28.70 -8.88 16.49
N VAL A 4 -29.40 -8.04 17.20
CA VAL A 4 -30.26 -6.98 16.67
C VAL A 4 -29.42 -6.01 15.88
N ARG A 5 -29.72 -5.84 14.59
CA ARG A 5 -29.18 -4.78 13.74
C ARG A 5 -29.78 -3.45 14.22
N MET A 6 -29.11 -2.72 15.09
CA MET A 6 -29.44 -1.32 15.37
C MET A 6 -28.82 -0.47 14.25
N THR A 7 -29.65 0.20 13.50
CA THR A 7 -29.24 1.22 12.52
C THR A 7 -28.71 2.44 13.26
N PRO A 8 -27.48 2.93 12.99
CA PRO A 8 -26.86 4.06 13.71
C PRO A 8 -27.49 5.44 13.40
N MET A 9 -28.50 5.52 12.57
CA MET A 9 -29.08 6.80 12.13
C MET A 9 -29.87 7.58 13.20
N ALA A 10 -30.27 6.96 14.30
CA ALA A 10 -31.13 7.62 15.29
C ALA A 10 -30.36 8.39 16.37
N LEU A 11 -29.07 8.13 16.57
CA LEU A 11 -28.29 8.80 17.65
C LEU A 11 -27.59 10.08 17.20
N VAL A 12 -27.43 10.32 15.91
CA VAL A 12 -26.73 11.49 15.34
C VAL A 12 -27.63 12.72 15.21
N ALA A 13 -28.95 12.54 15.15
CA ALA A 13 -29.89 13.63 14.91
C ALA A 13 -30.14 14.54 16.14
N SER A 14 -29.77 14.13 17.36
CA SER A 14 -30.04 14.90 18.58
C SER A 14 -28.86 15.78 19.06
N MET A 15 -27.69 15.74 18.41
CA MET A 15 -26.50 16.53 18.80
C MET A 15 -26.22 17.75 17.91
N MET A 16 -27.09 18.09 16.97
CA MET A 16 -26.80 19.14 15.96
C MET A 16 -27.19 20.58 16.35
N LEU A 17 -27.41 20.89 17.60
CA LEU A 17 -27.83 22.26 17.99
C LEU A 17 -27.02 22.80 19.18
N SER A 18 -25.80 23.26 18.91
CA SER A 18 -25.16 24.43 19.55
C SER A 18 -23.73 24.58 19.03
N GLY A 19 -23.55 25.39 17.99
CA GLY A 19 -22.22 25.67 17.41
C GLY A 19 -21.51 26.75 18.24
N ALA A 20 -20.64 26.33 19.14
CA ALA A 20 -19.56 27.18 19.65
C ALA A 20 -18.27 26.73 18.96
N TYR A 21 -17.65 27.60 18.14
CA TYR A 21 -16.32 27.36 17.60
C TYR A 21 -15.30 27.46 18.74
N ALA A 22 -14.95 26.32 19.34
CA ALA A 22 -13.84 26.27 20.29
C ALA A 22 -12.50 26.25 19.51
N GLN A 23 -11.50 26.96 20.02
CA GLN A 23 -10.14 26.85 19.51
C GLN A 23 -9.59 25.46 19.81
N VAL A 24 -8.97 24.82 18.79
CA VAL A 24 -8.32 23.52 18.95
C VAL A 24 -7.02 23.70 19.73
N ALA A 25 -6.88 23.04 20.87
CA ALA A 25 -5.61 22.98 21.58
C ALA A 25 -4.57 22.20 20.75
N PRO A 26 -3.29 22.57 20.77
CA PRO A 26 -2.25 21.80 20.09
C PRO A 26 -2.22 20.38 20.67
N SER A 27 -2.39 19.38 19.80
CA SER A 27 -2.27 17.97 20.19
C SER A 27 -0.84 17.66 20.65
N ILE A 28 -0.67 16.60 21.47
CA ILE A 28 0.66 16.12 21.91
C ILE A 28 1.60 15.77 20.73
N ASP A 29 1.07 15.57 19.54
CA ASP A 29 1.84 15.41 18.28
C ASP A 29 2.78 16.60 17.98
N SER A 30 2.51 17.78 18.51
CA SER A 30 3.36 18.97 18.35
C SER A 30 4.50 19.06 19.37
N LEU A 31 4.60 18.10 20.29
CA LEU A 31 5.69 18.05 21.22
C LEU A 31 6.95 17.54 20.52
N THR A 32 7.63 18.45 19.88
CA THR A 32 8.98 18.25 19.36
C THR A 32 9.87 17.79 20.52
N VAL A 33 10.39 16.57 20.45
CA VAL A 33 11.59 16.24 21.21
C VAL A 33 12.62 17.25 20.74
N THR A 34 13.07 18.13 21.64
CA THR A 34 14.15 19.08 21.36
C THR A 34 15.46 18.29 21.28
N GLY A 35 15.64 17.59 20.21
CA GLY A 35 16.78 16.81 19.77
C GLY A 35 16.72 16.76 18.26
N ILE A 36 17.84 16.63 17.62
CA ILE A 36 18.01 16.64 16.18
C ILE A 36 17.08 15.55 15.57
N GLN A 37 16.01 15.95 14.92
CA GLN A 37 15.13 15.07 14.13
C GLN A 37 15.13 15.55 12.69
N ASP A 38 16.25 15.35 12.00
CA ASP A 38 16.23 15.55 10.56
C ASP A 38 15.81 14.24 9.87
N ALA A 39 14.61 14.28 9.26
CA ALA A 39 14.11 13.17 8.46
C ALA A 39 15.04 12.88 7.27
N PRO A 40 15.18 11.62 6.81
CA PRO A 40 15.90 11.30 5.57
C PRO A 40 15.44 12.20 4.40
N LEU A 41 16.35 12.63 3.54
CA LEU A 41 16.02 13.49 2.39
C LEU A 41 15.06 12.82 1.42
N THR A 42 15.06 11.50 1.39
CA THR A 42 14.15 10.66 0.61
C THR A 42 12.79 10.44 1.28
N GLN A 43 12.56 11.05 2.44
CA GLN A 43 11.26 11.01 3.10
C GLN A 43 10.30 12.04 2.51
N THR A 44 9.10 11.59 2.19
CA THR A 44 7.96 12.45 1.84
C THR A 44 6.85 12.28 2.87
N ILE A 45 6.31 13.40 3.34
CA ILE A 45 5.15 13.43 4.25
C ILE A 45 4.00 14.12 3.52
N LEU A 46 2.87 13.42 3.40
CA LEU A 46 1.60 13.97 2.93
C LEU A 46 0.76 14.33 4.14
N LYS A 47 0.54 15.63 4.36
CA LYS A 47 -0.34 16.20 5.39
C LYS A 47 -1.07 17.41 4.83
N GLY A 48 -2.19 17.83 5.45
CA GLY A 48 -2.92 19.05 5.10
C GLY A 48 -3.33 19.10 3.65
N GLU A 49 -3.01 20.19 2.94
CA GLU A 49 -3.40 20.42 1.56
C GLU A 49 -2.85 19.35 0.59
N LYS A 50 -1.58 18.95 0.74
CA LYS A 50 -0.97 17.88 -0.09
C LYS A 50 -1.71 16.56 0.05
N LEU A 51 -2.13 16.22 1.26
CA LEU A 51 -2.93 15.04 1.53
C LEU A 51 -4.32 15.16 0.90
N ASN A 52 -4.97 16.33 1.06
CA ASN A 52 -6.29 16.59 0.49
C ASN A 52 -6.27 16.46 -1.04
N GLN A 53 -5.23 16.96 -1.71
CA GLN A 53 -5.03 16.80 -3.15
C GLN A 53 -4.80 15.34 -3.57
N SER A 54 -4.10 14.54 -2.75
CA SER A 54 -3.79 13.13 -3.06
C SER A 54 -5.00 12.22 -2.94
N ARG A 55 -5.94 12.52 -2.03
CA ARG A 55 -7.13 11.68 -1.78
C ARG A 55 -8.29 11.95 -2.75
N VAL A 56 -8.19 13.02 -3.54
CA VAL A 56 -9.23 13.35 -4.52
C VAL A 56 -9.33 12.25 -5.57
N ASN A 57 -10.54 11.84 -5.89
CA ASN A 57 -10.88 10.93 -6.99
C ASN A 57 -10.35 9.48 -6.86
N THR A 58 -9.94 9.03 -5.69
CA THR A 58 -9.54 7.63 -5.50
C THR A 58 -10.08 7.04 -4.19
N PRO A 59 -10.68 5.83 -4.22
CA PRO A 59 -11.00 5.06 -3.03
C PRO A 59 -9.81 4.18 -2.59
N ASN A 60 -8.73 4.13 -3.36
CA ASN A 60 -7.55 3.29 -3.14
C ASN A 60 -6.45 4.11 -2.45
N THR A 61 -6.15 3.78 -1.20
CA THR A 61 -5.13 4.50 -0.42
C THR A 61 -3.73 4.39 -1.02
N ALA A 62 -3.38 3.27 -1.67
CA ALA A 62 -2.10 3.14 -2.37
C ALA A 62 -1.96 4.13 -3.54
N ALA A 63 -3.05 4.48 -4.22
CA ALA A 63 -3.03 5.43 -5.32
C ALA A 63 -2.68 6.86 -4.87
N MET A 64 -2.88 7.21 -3.59
CA MET A 64 -2.47 8.50 -3.03
C MET A 64 -0.95 8.71 -3.09
N LEU A 65 -0.18 7.64 -3.19
CA LEU A 65 1.29 7.65 -3.19
C LEU A 65 1.90 7.92 -4.57
N LEU A 66 1.13 7.86 -5.66
CA LEU A 66 1.61 7.95 -7.05
C LEU A 66 2.17 9.33 -7.45
N ASN A 67 2.07 10.32 -6.57
CA ASN A 67 2.70 11.63 -6.73
C ASN A 67 4.03 11.74 -5.96
N ILE A 68 4.56 10.63 -5.45
CA ILE A 68 5.86 10.57 -4.78
C ILE A 68 6.86 9.94 -5.76
N PRO A 69 8.00 10.62 -6.07
CA PRO A 69 9.04 10.05 -6.93
C PRO A 69 9.55 8.70 -6.41
N GLY A 70 9.82 7.76 -7.31
CA GLY A 70 10.24 6.39 -6.98
C GLY A 70 9.11 5.46 -6.55
N VAL A 71 7.88 5.97 -6.40
CA VAL A 71 6.71 5.17 -6.05
C VAL A 71 5.87 4.88 -7.29
N SER A 72 5.52 3.64 -7.47
CA SER A 72 4.54 3.15 -8.45
C SER A 72 3.57 2.18 -7.76
N MET A 73 2.66 1.55 -8.50
CA MET A 73 1.64 0.70 -7.89
C MET A 73 1.35 -0.51 -8.81
N TYR A 74 1.45 -1.71 -8.26
CA TYR A 74 0.86 -2.88 -8.91
C TYR A 74 -0.65 -2.74 -8.82
N SER A 75 -1.30 -2.71 -9.98
CA SER A 75 -2.75 -2.58 -10.03
C SER A 75 -3.39 -3.90 -9.61
N GLY A 76 -4.14 -3.85 -8.53
CA GLY A 76 -5.06 -4.90 -8.10
C GLY A 76 -6.48 -4.52 -8.50
N GLY A 77 -7.46 -4.77 -7.65
CA GLY A 77 -8.82 -4.25 -7.79
C GLY A 77 -8.89 -2.72 -7.62
N GLY A 78 -10.09 -2.17 -7.55
CA GLY A 78 -10.32 -0.74 -7.39
C GLY A 78 -9.93 -0.18 -6.01
N LEU A 79 -9.69 -1.05 -5.01
CA LEU A 79 -9.38 -0.69 -3.61
C LEU A 79 -8.00 -1.21 -3.15
N SER A 80 -7.40 -2.16 -3.87
CA SER A 80 -6.35 -3.05 -3.36
C SER A 80 -5.01 -2.91 -4.10
N GLY A 81 -4.62 -1.69 -4.45
CA GLY A 81 -3.30 -1.45 -5.06
C GLY A 81 -2.15 -1.80 -4.10
N LEU A 82 -1.06 -2.35 -4.64
CA LEU A 82 0.18 -2.61 -3.93
C LEU A 82 1.21 -1.54 -4.26
N PRO A 83 1.66 -0.71 -3.30
CA PRO A 83 2.72 0.24 -3.57
C PRO A 83 4.02 -0.49 -3.92
N ALA A 84 4.74 0.04 -4.89
CA ALA A 84 6.07 -0.40 -5.26
C ALA A 84 7.04 0.76 -5.13
N ILE A 85 8.17 0.54 -4.47
CA ILE A 85 9.24 1.52 -4.30
C ILE A 85 10.47 0.98 -5.03
N HIS A 86 10.97 1.73 -6.02
CA HIS A 86 12.14 1.35 -6.82
C HIS A 86 12.03 -0.06 -7.43
N GLY A 87 10.81 -0.46 -7.84
CA GLY A 87 10.53 -1.77 -8.41
C GLY A 87 10.33 -2.91 -7.41
N LEU A 88 10.57 -2.68 -6.12
CA LEU A 88 10.26 -3.60 -5.03
C LEU A 88 8.83 -3.34 -4.55
N ALA A 89 8.01 -4.36 -4.53
CA ALA A 89 6.60 -4.25 -4.13
C ALA A 89 6.23 -5.35 -3.13
N ASP A 90 5.00 -5.31 -2.63
CA ASP A 90 4.43 -6.31 -1.76
C ASP A 90 5.19 -6.40 -0.42
N ASP A 91 5.41 -7.60 0.12
CA ASP A 91 6.15 -7.82 1.37
C ASP A 91 7.60 -7.29 1.34
N ARG A 92 8.11 -6.85 0.18
CA ARG A 92 9.40 -6.17 0.06
C ARG A 92 9.38 -4.71 0.47
N VAL A 93 8.19 -4.11 0.62
CA VAL A 93 7.99 -2.75 1.12
C VAL A 93 7.35 -2.82 2.51
N SER A 94 8.01 -2.24 3.52
CA SER A 94 7.42 -2.15 4.86
C SER A 94 6.20 -1.24 4.84
N THR A 95 5.00 -1.81 4.94
CA THR A 95 3.74 -1.05 4.92
C THR A 95 3.02 -1.23 6.26
N ASN A 96 2.73 -0.12 6.94
CA ASN A 96 1.98 -0.14 8.18
C ASN A 96 0.84 0.89 8.21
N VAL A 97 -0.23 0.54 8.90
CA VAL A 97 -1.38 1.41 9.18
C VAL A 97 -1.50 1.59 10.68
N ASP A 98 -1.46 2.82 11.15
CA ASP A 98 -1.44 3.15 12.59
C ASP A 98 -0.36 2.39 13.39
N GLY A 99 0.81 2.17 12.77
CA GLY A 99 1.92 1.41 13.35
C GLY A 99 1.76 -0.12 13.30
N MET A 100 0.65 -0.65 12.78
CA MET A 100 0.43 -2.09 12.60
C MET A 100 1.00 -2.53 11.25
N PRO A 101 2.00 -3.39 11.17
CA PRO A 101 2.39 -4.08 9.94
C PRO A 101 1.31 -5.11 9.60
N LEU A 102 0.46 -4.79 8.63
CA LEU A 102 -0.64 -5.66 8.20
C LEU A 102 -0.16 -6.59 7.08
N LEU A 103 -0.74 -7.80 7.02
CA LEU A 103 -0.40 -8.82 6.04
C LEU A 103 -1.63 -9.20 5.20
N SER A 104 -1.41 -9.55 3.95
CA SER A 104 -2.47 -10.07 3.08
C SER A 104 -2.88 -11.48 3.52
N SER A 105 -4.18 -11.78 3.44
CA SER A 105 -4.75 -13.08 3.82
C SER A 105 -4.98 -14.01 2.63
N CYS A 106 -4.54 -13.63 1.43
CA CYS A 106 -4.68 -14.49 0.24
C CYS A 106 -3.43 -14.43 -0.63
N PRO A 107 -3.18 -15.48 -1.46
CA PRO A 107 -2.01 -15.56 -2.31
C PRO A 107 -1.99 -14.48 -3.40
N ASN A 108 -3.14 -13.95 -3.76
CA ASN A 108 -3.32 -13.02 -4.86
C ASN A 108 -3.26 -11.54 -4.39
N HIS A 109 -2.96 -11.30 -3.11
CA HIS A 109 -2.86 -9.99 -2.47
C HIS A 109 -4.08 -9.07 -2.71
N MET A 110 -5.27 -9.65 -2.83
CA MET A 110 -6.53 -8.92 -3.03
C MET A 110 -6.90 -8.02 -1.85
N ASN A 111 -6.40 -8.32 -0.67
CA ASN A 111 -6.57 -7.54 0.55
C ASN A 111 -5.22 -6.98 1.05
N SER A 112 -4.57 -6.21 0.21
CA SER A 112 -3.29 -5.56 0.49
C SER A 112 -3.33 -4.66 1.75
N PRO A 113 -2.20 -4.41 2.43
CA PRO A 113 -2.17 -3.63 3.67
C PRO A 113 -2.90 -2.28 3.61
N LEU A 114 -2.76 -1.53 2.52
CA LEU A 114 -3.40 -0.22 2.37
C LEU A 114 -4.90 -0.28 2.01
N SER A 115 -5.44 -1.46 1.69
CA SER A 115 -6.88 -1.62 1.51
C SER A 115 -7.68 -1.54 2.82
N TYR A 116 -7.00 -1.70 3.97
CA TYR A 116 -7.64 -1.68 5.28
C TYR A 116 -7.83 -0.27 5.88
N ILE A 117 -7.46 0.77 5.17
CA ILE A 117 -7.74 2.16 5.54
C ILE A 117 -8.19 2.94 4.31
N SER A 118 -9.33 3.62 4.43
CA SER A 118 -9.83 4.45 3.33
C SER A 118 -9.15 5.82 3.28
N PRO A 119 -9.03 6.44 2.08
CA PRO A 119 -8.47 7.78 1.94
C PRO A 119 -9.12 8.85 2.82
N SER A 120 -10.44 8.73 3.10
CA SER A 120 -11.18 9.69 3.95
C SER A 120 -10.75 9.65 5.41
N ASN A 121 -10.25 8.50 5.90
CA ASN A 121 -9.76 8.32 7.28
C ASN A 121 -8.25 8.55 7.43
N VAL A 122 -7.51 8.80 6.33
CA VAL A 122 -6.08 9.07 6.42
C VAL A 122 -5.82 10.47 6.98
N GLY A 123 -5.07 10.58 8.07
CA GLY A 123 -4.60 11.83 8.66
C GLY A 123 -3.21 12.26 8.18
N SER A 124 -2.33 11.29 7.93
CA SER A 124 -1.01 11.53 7.33
C SER A 124 -0.45 10.28 6.68
N VAL A 125 0.43 10.48 5.69
CA VAL A 125 1.22 9.42 5.07
C VAL A 125 2.68 9.83 5.13
N LYS A 126 3.54 8.90 5.56
CA LYS A 126 4.99 9.01 5.50
C LYS A 126 5.54 7.92 4.58
N VAL A 127 6.28 8.31 3.55
CA VAL A 127 6.97 7.40 2.64
C VAL A 127 8.46 7.70 2.67
N ILE A 128 9.29 6.67 2.82
CA ILE A 128 10.73 6.74 2.68
C ILE A 128 11.10 5.89 1.47
N THR A 129 11.56 6.51 0.39
CA THR A 129 11.92 5.81 -0.85
C THR A 129 13.39 5.42 -0.91
N GLY A 130 14.23 6.02 -0.07
CA GLY A 130 15.66 5.70 0.03
C GLY A 130 15.99 4.82 1.23
N LEU A 131 17.12 5.13 1.88
CA LEU A 131 17.61 4.40 3.04
C LEU A 131 16.69 4.62 4.24
N SER A 132 16.02 3.57 4.69
CA SER A 132 15.14 3.64 5.86
C SER A 132 15.91 3.33 7.15
N PRO A 133 15.72 4.14 8.21
CA PRO A 133 16.22 3.83 9.54
C PRO A 133 15.75 2.45 10.02
N VAL A 134 16.55 1.75 10.82
CA VAL A 134 16.16 0.43 11.35
C VAL A 134 14.99 0.51 12.34
N SER A 135 14.77 1.67 12.93
CA SER A 135 13.62 1.97 13.80
C SER A 135 12.29 2.17 13.06
N ALA A 136 12.33 2.28 11.72
CA ALA A 136 11.13 2.45 10.88
C ALA A 136 10.46 1.13 10.46
N GLY A 137 11.08 -0.01 10.77
CA GLY A 137 10.59 -1.36 10.50
C GLY A 137 11.66 -2.29 9.93
N GLY A 138 11.38 -3.59 9.89
CA GLY A 138 12.23 -4.65 9.35
C GLY A 138 11.42 -5.60 8.47
N ASP A 139 12.02 -6.74 8.13
CA ASP A 139 11.43 -7.79 7.29
C ASP A 139 10.95 -7.26 5.93
N SER A 140 11.75 -6.36 5.34
CA SER A 140 11.47 -5.72 4.05
C SER A 140 12.79 -5.28 3.40
N LEU A 141 12.80 -5.09 2.08
CA LEU A 141 14.02 -4.78 1.32
C LEU A 141 14.13 -3.31 0.94
N GLY A 142 13.03 -2.66 0.62
CA GLY A 142 13.03 -1.34 0.00
C GLY A 142 11.93 -0.43 0.50
N GLY A 143 12.32 0.65 1.16
CA GLY A 143 11.42 1.71 1.54
C GLY A 143 10.40 1.38 2.64
N VAL A 144 9.74 2.40 3.11
CA VAL A 144 8.70 2.32 4.15
C VAL A 144 7.50 3.18 3.76
N VAL A 145 6.31 2.62 3.89
CA VAL A 145 5.03 3.33 3.78
C VAL A 145 4.34 3.25 5.14
N SER A 146 4.16 4.39 5.79
CA SER A 146 3.45 4.49 7.06
C SER A 146 2.25 5.41 6.91
N VAL A 147 1.05 4.85 7.09
CA VAL A 147 -0.21 5.58 7.02
C VAL A 147 -0.79 5.69 8.42
N GLN A 148 -1.13 6.91 8.83
CA GLN A 148 -1.78 7.16 10.10
C GLN A 148 -3.22 7.61 9.83
N SER A 149 -4.18 7.06 10.57
CA SER A 149 -5.54 7.56 10.58
C SER A 149 -5.60 8.95 11.24
N LEU A 150 -6.78 9.55 11.28
CA LEU A 150 -6.96 10.87 11.88
C LEU A 150 -6.47 10.90 13.33
N PRO A 151 -5.62 11.87 13.71
CA PRO A 151 -5.11 11.97 15.08
C PRO A 151 -6.22 12.42 16.05
N PRO A 152 -6.10 12.13 17.36
CA PRO A 152 -7.00 12.67 18.36
C PRO A 152 -6.89 14.20 18.42
N VAL A 153 -8.01 14.85 18.69
CA VAL A 153 -8.12 16.30 18.87
C VAL A 153 -8.74 16.55 20.24
N PHE A 154 -8.22 17.52 20.99
CA PHE A 154 -8.69 17.87 22.31
C PHE A 154 -9.18 19.33 22.35
N ALA A 155 -10.11 19.63 23.28
CA ALA A 155 -10.55 20.99 23.54
C ALA A 155 -9.54 21.76 24.42
N ASN A 156 -9.67 23.06 24.49
CA ASN A 156 -8.95 23.84 25.49
C ASN A 156 -9.44 23.47 26.91
N LYS A 157 -8.62 23.77 27.93
CA LYS A 157 -8.94 23.47 29.33
C LYS A 157 -10.29 24.04 29.76
N GLY A 158 -11.18 23.18 30.23
CA GLY A 158 -12.52 23.53 30.68
C GLY A 158 -13.55 23.74 29.56
N GLU A 159 -13.17 23.51 28.29
CA GLU A 159 -14.07 23.58 27.14
C GLU A 159 -14.46 22.19 26.64
N THR A 160 -15.46 22.13 25.77
CA THR A 160 -15.83 20.97 24.99
C THR A 160 -15.76 21.33 23.50
N LEU A 161 -15.33 20.38 22.68
CA LEU A 161 -15.22 20.52 21.24
C LEU A 161 -16.11 19.48 20.55
N THR A 162 -16.91 19.92 19.58
CA THR A 162 -17.57 19.04 18.64
C THR A 162 -17.27 19.54 17.24
N GLN A 163 -16.66 18.70 16.43
CA GLN A 163 -16.32 19.02 15.04
C GLN A 163 -16.46 17.80 14.14
N GLY A 164 -16.57 18.02 12.86
CA GLY A 164 -16.67 16.92 11.93
C GLY A 164 -16.62 17.34 10.47
N GLU A 165 -16.70 16.34 9.61
CA GLU A 165 -16.77 16.51 8.18
C GLU A 165 -17.73 15.47 7.60
N VAL A 166 -18.66 15.88 6.75
CA VAL A 166 -19.52 15.00 5.95
C VAL A 166 -19.25 15.29 4.48
N GLY A 167 -19.11 14.24 3.69
CA GLY A 167 -18.76 14.37 2.29
C GLY A 167 -19.45 13.36 1.37
N ALA A 168 -19.51 13.73 0.08
CA ALA A 168 -19.97 12.87 -0.99
C ALA A 168 -19.09 13.05 -2.22
N SER A 169 -18.97 11.98 -3.03
CA SER A 169 -18.20 11.97 -4.27
C SER A 169 -18.90 11.22 -5.39
N TYR A 170 -18.62 11.64 -6.63
CA TYR A 170 -19.11 11.01 -7.84
C TYR A 170 -18.03 11.00 -8.92
N ASN A 171 -17.85 9.87 -9.59
CA ASN A 171 -17.01 9.71 -10.78
C ASN A 171 -17.86 9.18 -11.93
N SER A 172 -17.83 9.83 -13.08
CA SER A 172 -18.66 9.47 -14.24
C SER A 172 -18.27 8.11 -14.85
N ASN A 173 -16.98 7.79 -14.90
CA ASN A 173 -16.52 6.48 -15.32
C ASN A 173 -16.75 5.48 -14.19
N ALA A 174 -17.25 4.30 -14.50
CA ALA A 174 -17.74 3.30 -13.54
C ALA A 174 -18.96 3.76 -12.71
N THR A 175 -19.50 4.97 -12.91
CA THR A 175 -20.59 5.54 -12.11
C THR A 175 -20.33 5.36 -10.61
N ALA A 176 -19.07 5.71 -10.21
CA ALA A 176 -18.64 5.49 -8.83
C ALA A 176 -19.24 6.58 -7.92
N ILE A 177 -19.84 6.15 -6.81
CA ILE A 177 -20.40 7.03 -5.78
C ILE A 177 -19.76 6.69 -4.44
N GLY A 178 -19.50 7.72 -3.64
CA GLY A 178 -18.95 7.56 -2.29
C GLY A 178 -19.53 8.56 -1.31
N GLY A 179 -19.52 8.21 -0.04
CA GLY A 179 -19.89 9.10 1.06
C GLY A 179 -19.02 8.83 2.28
N ASN A 180 -18.74 9.88 3.05
CA ASN A 180 -17.98 9.78 4.28
C ASN A 180 -18.56 10.68 5.37
N LEU A 181 -18.39 10.26 6.61
CA LEU A 181 -18.66 11.03 7.81
C LEU A 181 -17.52 10.85 8.80
N ASN A 182 -17.08 11.95 9.38
CA ASN A 182 -16.14 12.00 10.49
C ASN A 182 -16.71 12.92 11.55
N VAL A 183 -16.77 12.46 12.79
CA VAL A 183 -17.25 13.26 13.94
C VAL A 183 -16.30 13.06 15.11
N THR A 184 -15.87 14.17 15.70
CA THR A 184 -15.05 14.20 16.92
C THR A 184 -15.81 14.95 18.01
N ALA A 185 -15.87 14.36 19.19
CA ALA A 185 -16.29 15.01 20.43
C ALA A 185 -15.13 14.92 21.43
N ALA A 186 -14.77 16.04 22.06
CA ALA A 186 -13.61 16.07 22.95
C ALA A 186 -13.78 17.05 24.12
N THR A 187 -13.08 16.76 25.21
CA THR A 187 -12.73 17.66 26.30
C THR A 187 -11.23 17.96 26.23
N ASP A 188 -10.70 18.63 27.24
CA ASP A 188 -9.25 18.84 27.37
C ASP A 188 -8.45 17.54 27.67
N GLU A 189 -9.07 16.52 28.26
CA GLU A 189 -8.39 15.25 28.57
C GLU A 189 -8.88 14.07 27.70
N PHE A 190 -10.09 14.09 27.17
CA PHE A 190 -10.69 12.97 26.43
C PHE A 190 -11.07 13.38 25.01
N SER A 191 -10.86 12.47 24.06
CA SER A 191 -11.26 12.61 22.66
C SER A 191 -11.90 11.33 22.18
N ALA A 192 -13.04 11.43 21.51
CA ALA A 192 -13.72 10.34 20.83
C ALA A 192 -13.97 10.75 19.37
N ASN A 193 -13.47 9.97 18.43
CA ASN A 193 -13.69 10.17 17.01
C ASN A 193 -14.32 8.94 16.40
N TYR A 194 -15.33 9.12 15.56
CA TYR A 194 -15.94 8.08 14.75
C TYR A 194 -15.88 8.47 13.28
N THR A 195 -15.39 7.54 12.47
CA THR A 195 -15.36 7.67 11.00
C THR A 195 -16.12 6.53 10.35
N ILE A 196 -16.84 6.84 9.29
CA ILE A 196 -17.46 5.86 8.39
C ILE A 196 -17.34 6.37 6.96
N ASP A 197 -17.01 5.48 6.05
CA ASP A 197 -17.09 5.72 4.62
C ASP A 197 -17.69 4.52 3.89
N SER A 198 -18.32 4.79 2.78
CA SER A 198 -18.83 3.76 1.88
C SER A 198 -18.65 4.20 0.44
N VAL A 199 -18.25 3.27 -0.41
CA VAL A 199 -18.03 3.49 -1.84
C VAL A 199 -18.56 2.33 -2.66
N LYS A 200 -19.13 2.65 -3.84
CA LYS A 200 -19.62 1.67 -4.81
C LYS A 200 -19.30 2.14 -6.23
N ALA A 201 -18.81 1.23 -7.06
CA ALA A 201 -18.56 1.46 -8.49
C ALA A 201 -18.98 0.27 -9.35
N GLY A 202 -19.37 0.55 -10.58
CA GLY A 202 -19.52 -0.45 -11.65
C GLY A 202 -18.17 -0.79 -12.29
N ASN A 203 -18.18 -1.58 -13.37
CA ASN A 203 -17.00 -1.76 -14.20
C ASN A 203 -16.65 -0.47 -14.92
N TYR A 204 -15.35 -0.12 -14.95
CA TYR A 204 -14.91 1.05 -15.69
C TYR A 204 -14.73 0.77 -17.18
N THR A 205 -14.71 1.83 -17.98
CA THR A 205 -14.45 1.78 -19.42
C THR A 205 -13.09 2.40 -19.72
N ALA A 206 -12.34 1.75 -20.61
CA ALA A 206 -11.12 2.27 -21.20
C ALA A 206 -11.42 3.39 -22.23
N GLY A 207 -10.40 4.11 -22.67
CA GLY A 207 -10.54 5.16 -23.69
C GLY A 207 -10.87 4.67 -25.11
N GLY A 208 -11.03 3.36 -25.30
CA GLY A 208 -11.37 2.71 -26.56
C GLY A 208 -11.42 1.20 -26.41
N ASN A 209 -11.66 0.50 -27.52
CA ASN A 209 -11.70 -0.95 -27.56
C ASN A 209 -10.29 -1.54 -27.39
N PHE A 210 -10.08 -2.45 -26.41
CA PHE A 210 -8.78 -3.07 -26.13
C PHE A 210 -8.82 -4.60 -26.19
N LYS A 211 -10.01 -5.20 -26.31
CA LYS A 211 -10.23 -6.64 -26.33
C LYS A 211 -11.45 -7.02 -27.18
N ALA A 212 -11.62 -8.30 -27.47
CA ALA A 212 -12.84 -8.82 -28.09
C ALA A 212 -14.05 -8.73 -27.12
N PRO A 213 -15.29 -8.54 -27.62
CA PRO A 213 -16.48 -8.65 -26.82
C PRO A 213 -16.64 -10.09 -26.28
N GLY A 214 -17.28 -10.25 -25.13
CA GLY A 214 -17.58 -11.56 -24.56
C GLY A 214 -18.35 -11.45 -23.26
N ASN A 215 -19.21 -12.43 -22.98
CA ASN A 215 -20.02 -12.55 -21.75
C ASN A 215 -20.82 -11.27 -21.41
N GLY A 216 -21.38 -10.60 -22.42
CA GLY A 216 -22.15 -9.36 -22.22
C GLY A 216 -21.29 -8.14 -21.92
N ILE A 217 -19.96 -8.24 -21.98
CA ILE A 217 -19.03 -7.14 -21.70
C ILE A 217 -18.54 -6.54 -23.03
N SER A 218 -18.68 -5.21 -23.17
CA SER A 218 -18.26 -4.50 -24.37
C SER A 218 -16.73 -4.51 -24.55
N PRO A 219 -16.20 -4.30 -25.78
CA PRO A 219 -14.76 -4.30 -26.04
C PRO A 219 -13.99 -3.22 -25.29
N SER A 220 -14.63 -2.14 -24.87
CA SER A 220 -14.01 -1.06 -24.09
C SER A 220 -14.20 -1.20 -22.57
N THR A 221 -15.09 -2.05 -22.09
CA THR A 221 -15.34 -2.24 -20.66
C THR A 221 -14.32 -3.20 -20.06
N VAL A 222 -13.67 -2.78 -18.99
CA VAL A 222 -12.78 -3.64 -18.20
C VAL A 222 -13.65 -4.44 -17.24
N GLY A 223 -13.93 -5.71 -17.60
CA GLY A 223 -14.65 -6.64 -16.74
C GLY A 223 -13.91 -6.92 -15.44
N ALA A 224 -14.64 -7.33 -14.40
CA ALA A 224 -14.09 -7.60 -13.08
C ALA A 224 -13.31 -6.39 -12.50
N SER A 225 -13.90 -5.20 -12.59
CA SER A 225 -13.34 -3.97 -12.00
C SER A 225 -14.34 -3.22 -11.09
N ARG A 226 -15.56 -3.75 -10.91
CA ARG A 226 -16.55 -3.19 -9.97
C ARG A 226 -16.17 -3.48 -8.53
N TYR A 227 -16.61 -2.64 -7.60
CA TYR A 227 -16.37 -2.84 -6.17
C TYR A 227 -17.44 -2.20 -5.29
N ILE A 228 -17.55 -2.67 -4.05
CA ILE A 228 -18.33 -2.07 -2.97
C ILE A 228 -17.55 -2.25 -1.69
N ALA A 229 -17.38 -1.18 -0.91
CA ALA A 229 -16.71 -1.24 0.39
C ALA A 229 -17.38 -0.32 1.41
N THR A 230 -17.31 -0.71 2.66
CA THR A 230 -17.66 0.14 3.82
C THR A 230 -16.59 -0.05 4.89
N ASN A 231 -16.05 1.06 5.39
CA ASN A 231 -15.06 1.10 6.45
C ASN A 231 -15.60 1.93 7.61
N GLN A 232 -15.30 1.52 8.84
CA GLN A 232 -15.68 2.23 10.06
C GLN A 232 -14.51 2.18 11.03
N GLN A 233 -14.31 3.25 11.79
CA GLN A 233 -13.33 3.29 12.88
C GLN A 233 -13.86 4.13 14.03
N LEU A 234 -13.74 3.60 15.23
CA LEU A 234 -13.86 4.33 16.49
C LEU A 234 -12.46 4.54 17.06
N SER A 235 -12.12 5.78 17.37
CA SER A 235 -10.87 6.16 18.02
C SER A 235 -11.18 6.86 19.33
N LEU A 236 -10.62 6.38 20.42
CA LEU A 236 -10.73 6.98 21.76
C LEU A 236 -9.32 7.37 22.20
N ALA A 237 -9.17 8.54 22.80
CA ALA A 237 -7.91 8.99 23.34
C ALA A 237 -8.11 9.65 24.71
N TRP A 238 -7.14 9.43 25.58
CA TRP A 238 -7.00 10.10 26.85
C TRP A 238 -5.61 10.69 26.98
N GLN A 239 -5.54 11.97 27.29
CA GLN A 239 -4.29 12.66 27.59
C GLN A 239 -4.32 13.25 28.99
N LYS A 240 -3.19 13.16 29.66
CA LYS A 240 -2.98 13.85 30.93
C LYS A 240 -1.50 14.18 31.08
N GLU A 241 -1.19 15.47 31.29
CA GLU A 241 0.18 15.95 31.39
C GLU A 241 1.05 15.47 30.20
N ASN A 242 1.99 14.59 30.46
CA ASN A 242 2.94 14.05 29.48
C ASN A 242 2.55 12.66 28.95
N HIS A 243 1.32 12.20 29.17
CA HIS A 243 0.86 10.87 28.82
C HIS A 243 -0.32 10.93 27.84
N LEU A 244 -0.25 10.09 26.81
CA LEU A 244 -1.32 9.89 25.84
C LEU A 244 -1.58 8.39 25.69
N ILE A 245 -2.84 7.98 25.84
CA ILE A 245 -3.33 6.63 25.51
C ILE A 245 -4.31 6.76 24.37
N GLU A 246 -4.12 5.97 23.34
CA GLU A 246 -5.00 5.90 22.16
C GLU A 246 -5.51 4.48 21.99
N PHE A 247 -6.81 4.31 21.81
CA PHE A 247 -7.44 3.06 21.43
C PHE A 247 -8.20 3.24 20.13
N LYS A 248 -7.98 2.34 19.15
CA LYS A 248 -8.69 2.34 17.87
C LYS A 248 -9.31 0.98 17.62
N ALA A 249 -10.58 0.98 17.23
CA ALA A 249 -11.31 -0.20 16.78
C ALA A 249 -11.83 0.04 15.36
N GLY A 250 -11.32 -0.72 14.40
CA GLY A 250 -11.66 -0.64 12.98
C GLY A 250 -12.48 -1.84 12.51
N TYR A 251 -13.40 -1.60 11.59
CA TYR A 251 -14.17 -2.62 10.90
C TYR A 251 -14.26 -2.31 9.42
N GLN A 252 -13.92 -3.28 8.58
CA GLN A 252 -14.06 -3.21 7.13
C GLN A 252 -14.97 -4.32 6.63
N PHE A 253 -15.83 -3.98 5.69
CA PHE A 253 -16.64 -4.95 4.95
C PHE A 253 -16.64 -4.62 3.45
N ILE A 254 -16.08 -5.55 2.66
CA ILE A 254 -16.09 -5.52 1.19
C ILE A 254 -16.91 -6.72 0.73
N PRO A 255 -18.20 -6.54 0.37
CA PRO A 255 -19.05 -7.63 -0.12
C PRO A 255 -18.67 -8.07 -1.53
N PHE A 256 -17.94 -7.24 -2.27
CA PHE A 256 -17.46 -7.59 -3.60
C PHE A 256 -16.35 -6.61 -4.05
N GLU A 257 -15.28 -7.17 -4.62
CA GLU A 257 -14.30 -6.45 -5.42
C GLU A 257 -13.80 -7.33 -6.57
N GLY A 258 -13.89 -6.80 -7.81
CA GLY A 258 -13.40 -7.46 -9.00
C GLY A 258 -11.93 -7.16 -9.29
N TYR A 259 -11.24 -8.12 -9.88
CA TYR A 259 -9.80 -8.04 -10.20
C TYR A 259 -9.55 -8.39 -11.66
N ALA A 260 -9.34 -7.38 -12.49
CA ALA A 260 -9.20 -7.55 -13.93
C ALA A 260 -8.00 -8.41 -14.35
N ASN A 261 -6.98 -8.50 -13.50
CA ASN A 261 -5.74 -9.26 -13.73
C ASN A 261 -5.60 -10.53 -12.88
N GLN A 262 -6.64 -10.90 -12.15
CA GLN A 262 -6.68 -12.13 -11.38
C GLN A 262 -7.70 -13.11 -11.99
N ARG A 263 -7.59 -14.39 -11.62
CA ARG A 263 -8.52 -15.42 -12.11
C ARG A 263 -9.81 -15.49 -11.33
N MET A 264 -9.86 -14.82 -10.19
CA MET A 264 -10.99 -14.79 -9.26
C MET A 264 -11.31 -13.36 -8.87
N ASP A 265 -12.48 -13.17 -8.30
CA ASP A 265 -12.90 -11.94 -7.64
C ASP A 265 -13.06 -12.18 -6.13
N MET A 266 -12.86 -11.14 -5.35
CA MET A 266 -13.20 -11.15 -3.93
C MET A 266 -14.73 -11.08 -3.79
N THR A 267 -15.32 -12.08 -3.18
CA THR A 267 -16.77 -12.16 -2.91
C THR A 267 -17.11 -11.80 -1.47
N LYS A 268 -16.10 -11.68 -0.62
CA LYS A 268 -16.20 -11.14 0.75
C LYS A 268 -14.82 -10.84 1.29
N ASN A 269 -14.66 -9.67 1.92
CA ASN A 269 -13.59 -9.42 2.88
C ASN A 269 -14.17 -8.72 4.10
N GLN A 270 -13.96 -9.31 5.26
CA GLN A 270 -14.35 -8.74 6.55
C GLN A 270 -13.09 -8.68 7.41
N SER A 271 -12.78 -7.50 7.94
CA SER A 271 -11.64 -7.29 8.83
C SER A 271 -12.08 -6.55 10.09
N GLU A 272 -11.57 -7.00 11.22
CA GLU A 272 -11.67 -6.35 12.52
C GLU A 272 -10.27 -6.03 12.99
N GLN A 273 -10.07 -4.79 13.47
CA GLN A 273 -8.77 -4.28 13.89
C GLN A 273 -8.90 -3.63 15.26
N PHE A 274 -7.94 -3.92 16.13
CA PHE A 274 -7.83 -3.30 17.45
C PHE A 274 -6.40 -2.84 17.65
N ASN A 275 -6.23 -1.63 18.13
CA ASN A 275 -4.93 -1.01 18.36
C ASN A 275 -4.97 -0.18 19.64
N LEU A 276 -4.07 -0.48 20.55
CA LEU A 276 -3.86 0.27 21.79
C LEU A 276 -2.44 0.80 21.79
N LYS A 277 -2.30 2.12 21.84
CA LYS A 277 -1.00 2.81 21.87
C LYS A 277 -0.90 3.70 23.10
N TYR A 278 0.25 3.64 23.74
CA TYR A 278 0.68 4.54 24.80
C TYR A 278 1.88 5.35 24.34
N THR A 279 1.86 6.65 24.61
CA THR A 279 3.01 7.55 24.43
C THR A 279 3.21 8.33 25.73
N GLY A 280 4.38 8.20 26.34
CA GLY A 280 4.74 8.90 27.56
C GLY A 280 6.04 9.67 27.39
N LYS A 281 6.09 10.89 27.93
CA LYS A 281 7.28 11.74 27.98
C LYS A 281 7.80 11.79 29.40
N TYR A 282 9.09 11.55 29.51
CA TYR A 282 9.83 11.46 30.75
C TYR A 282 11.10 12.32 30.65
N ASP A 283 11.74 12.61 31.74
CA ASP A 283 12.99 13.38 31.75
C ASP A 283 14.11 12.69 30.94
N TRP A 284 14.08 11.36 30.84
CA TRP A 284 15.03 10.59 30.06
C TRP A 284 14.66 10.46 28.56
N GLY A 285 13.47 10.89 28.13
CA GLY A 285 13.03 10.80 26.75
C GLY A 285 11.59 10.36 26.57
N THR A 286 11.27 9.75 25.45
CA THR A 286 9.90 9.31 25.09
C THR A 286 9.83 7.78 25.05
N LEU A 287 8.78 7.23 25.69
CA LEU A 287 8.39 5.82 25.58
C LEU A 287 7.15 5.70 24.72
N GLU A 288 7.19 4.85 23.71
CA GLU A 288 6.04 4.40 22.94
C GLU A 288 5.84 2.91 23.18
N ALA A 289 4.63 2.50 23.52
CA ALA A 289 4.23 1.09 23.63
C ALA A 289 2.93 0.87 22.86
N GLN A 290 2.86 -0.19 22.09
CA GLN A 290 1.70 -0.50 21.24
C GLN A 290 1.41 -1.98 21.31
N ALA A 291 0.11 -2.34 21.36
CA ALA A 291 -0.38 -3.69 21.15
C ALA A 291 -1.52 -3.66 20.15
N TYR A 292 -1.55 -4.62 19.23
CA TYR A 292 -2.57 -4.65 18.18
C TYR A 292 -3.00 -6.06 17.82
N ASN A 293 -4.20 -6.15 17.26
CA ASN A 293 -4.77 -7.34 16.68
C ASN A 293 -5.52 -7.01 15.39
N GLN A 294 -5.41 -7.88 14.39
CA GLN A 294 -6.27 -7.88 13.21
C GLN A 294 -6.79 -9.30 12.97
N MET A 295 -8.06 -9.42 12.65
CA MET A 295 -8.70 -10.64 12.19
C MET A 295 -9.30 -10.41 10.82
N VAL A 296 -9.11 -11.37 9.90
CA VAL A 296 -9.62 -11.28 8.51
C VAL A 296 -10.34 -12.55 8.14
N ASN A 297 -11.52 -12.40 7.53
CA ASN A 297 -12.26 -13.45 6.87
C ASN A 297 -12.44 -13.07 5.39
N HIS A 298 -11.74 -13.79 4.53
CA HIS A 298 -11.62 -13.50 3.09
C HIS A 298 -12.20 -14.64 2.26
N GLN A 299 -12.94 -14.30 1.20
CA GLN A 299 -13.53 -15.26 0.28
C GLN A 299 -13.35 -14.79 -1.15
N MET A 300 -13.02 -15.70 -2.04
CA MET A 300 -12.89 -15.49 -3.48
C MET A 300 -13.69 -16.52 -4.24
N ASP A 301 -14.10 -16.17 -5.46
CA ASP A 301 -14.74 -17.10 -6.40
C ASP A 301 -14.44 -16.68 -7.84
N ASP A 302 -14.49 -17.62 -8.77
CA ASP A 302 -14.31 -17.39 -10.19
C ASP A 302 -15.64 -17.30 -10.97
N ASN A 303 -16.77 -17.66 -10.36
CA ASN A 303 -18.11 -17.54 -10.98
C ASN A 303 -18.82 -16.26 -10.51
N THR A 304 -18.42 -15.12 -11.05
CA THR A 304 -18.85 -13.79 -10.59
C THR A 304 -19.50 -12.93 -11.68
N GLY A 305 -20.05 -13.56 -12.71
CA GLY A 305 -20.87 -12.94 -13.76
C GLY A 305 -20.11 -12.62 -15.04
N ALA A 306 -18.97 -11.95 -15.00
CA ALA A 306 -18.12 -11.73 -16.18
C ALA A 306 -17.33 -12.98 -16.58
N ARG A 307 -17.10 -13.85 -15.63
CA ARG A 307 -16.37 -15.10 -15.77
C ARG A 307 -17.31 -16.28 -15.86
N THR A 308 -16.93 -17.24 -16.70
CA THR A 308 -17.66 -18.49 -16.94
C THR A 308 -16.79 -19.65 -16.48
N SER A 309 -17.05 -20.16 -15.29
CA SER A 309 -16.41 -21.34 -14.75
C SER A 309 -17.38 -22.01 -13.80
N PRO A 310 -17.24 -23.34 -13.55
CA PRO A 310 -17.86 -23.93 -12.38
C PRO A 310 -17.38 -23.16 -11.13
N ALA A 311 -18.26 -22.80 -10.22
CA ALA A 311 -17.87 -22.08 -9.00
C ALA A 311 -16.76 -22.83 -8.28
N MET A 312 -15.70 -22.11 -7.92
CA MET A 312 -14.53 -22.64 -7.22
C MET A 312 -14.18 -21.72 -6.04
N PRO A 313 -14.98 -21.77 -4.96
CA PRO A 313 -14.79 -20.91 -3.82
C PRO A 313 -13.45 -21.18 -3.13
N MET A 314 -12.74 -20.11 -2.77
CA MET A 314 -11.55 -20.11 -1.96
C MET A 314 -11.79 -19.31 -0.70
N LEU A 315 -11.54 -19.91 0.46
CA LEU A 315 -11.78 -19.34 1.77
C LEU A 315 -10.45 -19.16 2.50
N ALA A 316 -10.21 -17.99 3.07
CA ALA A 316 -9.05 -17.75 3.90
C ALA A 316 -9.44 -17.03 5.20
N THR A 317 -8.84 -17.44 6.30
CA THR A 317 -8.91 -16.72 7.58
C THR A 317 -7.52 -16.44 8.09
N SER A 318 -7.29 -15.23 8.56
CA SER A 318 -6.02 -14.89 9.18
C SER A 318 -6.20 -14.10 10.47
N SER A 319 -5.19 -14.14 11.33
CA SER A 319 -5.05 -13.24 12.47
C SER A 319 -3.61 -12.76 12.61
N THR A 320 -3.46 -11.47 12.81
CA THR A 320 -2.18 -10.83 13.12
C THR A 320 -2.26 -10.22 14.51
N ASN A 321 -1.32 -10.59 15.39
CA ASN A 321 -1.16 -10.00 16.71
C ASN A 321 0.24 -9.38 16.79
N GLY A 322 0.39 -8.27 17.50
CA GLY A 322 1.72 -7.72 17.70
C GLY A 322 1.82 -6.77 18.86
N ALA A 323 3.06 -6.57 19.28
CA ALA A 323 3.44 -5.62 20.31
C ALA A 323 4.75 -4.93 19.93
N ILE A 324 4.83 -3.63 20.20
CA ILE A 324 6.00 -2.79 19.90
C ILE A 324 6.29 -1.97 21.15
N ILE A 325 7.54 -1.93 21.57
CA ILE A 325 8.03 -1.00 22.61
C ILE A 325 9.23 -0.27 22.04
N LYS A 326 9.20 1.06 22.07
CA LYS A 326 10.26 1.92 21.56
C LYS A 326 10.57 3.05 22.53
N GLY A 327 11.85 3.22 22.84
CA GLY A 327 12.38 4.37 23.56
C GLY A 327 13.12 5.31 22.60
N THR A 328 12.88 6.60 22.75
CA THR A 328 13.65 7.67 22.08
C THR A 328 14.34 8.48 23.18
N LEU A 329 15.67 8.42 23.22
CA LEU A 329 16.49 8.92 24.31
C LEU A 329 17.43 10.03 23.80
N PRO A 330 17.20 11.29 24.14
CA PRO A 330 18.20 12.34 23.98
C PRO A 330 19.36 12.07 24.96
N ILE A 331 20.49 11.58 24.43
CA ILE A 331 21.70 11.28 25.23
C ILE A 331 22.45 12.58 25.57
N SER A 332 22.46 13.52 24.63
CA SER A 332 23.04 14.85 24.77
C SER A 332 22.34 15.82 23.80
N GLU A 333 22.77 17.08 23.75
CA GLU A 333 22.29 18.06 22.78
C GLU A 333 22.59 17.66 21.32
N THR A 334 23.58 16.78 21.11
CA THR A 334 24.04 16.34 19.78
C THR A 334 23.80 14.87 19.49
N GLN A 335 23.23 14.11 20.43
CA GLN A 335 23.03 12.66 20.32
C GLN A 335 21.61 12.25 20.66
N LEU A 336 20.99 11.51 19.77
CA LEU A 336 19.68 10.90 19.96
C LEU A 336 19.76 9.39 19.69
N ALA A 337 19.42 8.58 20.69
CA ALA A 337 19.31 7.14 20.52
C ALA A 337 17.86 6.70 20.41
N ARG A 338 17.61 5.69 19.58
CA ARG A 338 16.33 4.96 19.51
C ARG A 338 16.61 3.49 19.74
N VAL A 339 15.88 2.90 20.68
CA VAL A 339 15.97 1.47 20.97
C VAL A 339 14.59 0.87 21.06
N GLY A 340 14.44 -0.37 20.68
CA GLY A 340 13.12 -0.99 20.78
C GLY A 340 13.11 -2.47 20.47
N THR A 341 11.95 -3.06 20.75
CA THR A 341 11.63 -4.45 20.46
C THR A 341 10.24 -4.54 19.80
N GLU A 342 10.09 -5.48 18.90
CA GLU A 342 8.86 -5.77 18.19
C GLU A 342 8.61 -7.26 18.18
N TRP A 343 7.37 -7.64 18.43
CA TRP A 343 6.87 -8.99 18.23
C TRP A 343 5.64 -8.97 17.34
N GLN A 344 5.55 -9.94 16.41
CA GLN A 344 4.39 -10.18 15.57
C GLN A 344 4.16 -11.68 15.41
N GLY A 345 2.93 -12.12 15.66
CA GLY A 345 2.47 -13.47 15.36
C GLY A 345 1.38 -13.43 14.30
N TYR A 346 1.57 -14.13 13.20
CA TYR A 346 0.62 -14.27 12.10
C TYR A 346 0.17 -15.70 11.96
N LYS A 347 -1.16 -15.91 11.82
CA LYS A 347 -1.78 -17.21 11.56
C LYS A 347 -2.63 -17.13 10.30
N LEU A 348 -2.60 -18.18 9.48
CA LEU A 348 -3.31 -18.26 8.20
C LEU A 348 -3.86 -19.67 8.00
N ASN A 349 -5.14 -19.75 7.63
CA ASN A 349 -5.74 -20.93 7.01
C ASN A 349 -6.29 -20.53 5.65
N ASP A 350 -5.95 -21.31 4.62
CA ASP A 350 -6.44 -21.15 3.26
C ASP A 350 -6.88 -22.50 2.74
N TRP A 351 -8.18 -22.64 2.48
CA TRP A 351 -8.79 -23.88 2.01
C TRP A 351 -9.88 -23.63 0.98
N TRP A 352 -10.09 -24.59 0.12
CA TRP A 352 -11.06 -24.54 -0.97
C TRP A 352 -12.09 -25.64 -0.79
N PRO A 353 -13.37 -25.32 -0.54
CA PRO A 353 -14.44 -26.30 -0.44
C PRO A 353 -14.59 -27.11 -1.73
N PRO A 354 -15.07 -28.34 -1.66
CA PRO A 354 -15.36 -29.12 -2.85
C PRO A 354 -16.46 -28.46 -3.69
N SER A 355 -16.31 -28.55 -5.03
CA SER A 355 -17.26 -27.99 -5.97
C SER A 355 -17.50 -28.95 -7.14
N GLY A 356 -18.79 -29.13 -7.50
CA GLY A 356 -19.18 -30.07 -8.56
C GLY A 356 -18.82 -31.53 -8.25
N ASN A 357 -18.76 -32.37 -9.29
CA ASN A 357 -18.50 -33.82 -9.18
C ASN A 357 -17.18 -34.26 -9.79
N SER A 358 -16.34 -33.33 -10.25
CA SER A 358 -15.05 -33.65 -10.86
C SER A 358 -14.02 -34.00 -9.79
N MET A 359 -13.23 -35.05 -9.98
CA MET A 359 -12.08 -35.36 -9.10
C MET A 359 -11.04 -34.24 -9.03
N MET A 360 -11.06 -33.30 -9.94
CA MET A 360 -10.22 -32.10 -9.90
C MET A 360 -10.64 -31.12 -8.80
N MET A 361 -11.94 -31.15 -8.36
CA MET A 361 -12.51 -30.17 -7.43
C MET A 361 -13.37 -30.83 -6.33
N SER A 362 -13.38 -32.16 -6.18
CA SER A 362 -14.22 -32.90 -5.24
C SER A 362 -13.64 -34.31 -4.98
N PRO A 363 -14.01 -35.09 -3.94
CA PRO A 363 -15.04 -34.78 -2.98
C PRO A 363 -14.59 -34.08 -1.70
N ASN A 364 -13.27 -33.97 -1.44
CA ASN A 364 -12.73 -33.37 -0.21
C ASN A 364 -12.48 -31.86 -0.38
N ALA A 365 -12.27 -31.16 0.72
CA ALA A 365 -11.72 -29.81 0.68
C ALA A 365 -10.22 -29.85 0.31
N PHE A 366 -9.77 -28.90 -0.50
CA PHE A 366 -8.36 -28.69 -0.77
C PHE A 366 -7.78 -27.77 0.29
N GLN A 367 -6.72 -28.18 0.96
CA GLN A 367 -5.98 -27.37 1.92
C GLN A 367 -4.74 -26.79 1.24
N ASN A 368 -4.76 -25.48 0.93
CA ASN A 368 -3.63 -24.78 0.33
C ASN A 368 -2.58 -24.44 1.39
N ILE A 369 -3.01 -23.76 2.48
CA ILE A 369 -2.20 -23.52 3.68
C ILE A 369 -3.01 -24.00 4.87
N ASN A 370 -2.52 -25.02 5.57
CA ASN A 370 -3.18 -25.57 6.75
C ASN A 370 -2.46 -25.12 8.03
N ASN A 371 -3.14 -24.37 8.90
CA ASN A 371 -2.57 -23.87 10.17
C ASN A 371 -1.19 -23.22 9.97
N GLY A 372 -1.05 -22.38 8.93
CA GLY A 372 0.16 -21.63 8.68
C GLY A 372 0.43 -20.64 9.80
N THR A 373 1.68 -20.58 10.28
CA THR A 373 2.13 -19.61 11.27
C THR A 373 3.41 -18.91 10.81
N ARG A 374 3.53 -17.63 11.13
CA ARG A 374 4.75 -16.85 10.93
C ARG A 374 4.94 -15.89 12.09
N ASP A 375 5.91 -16.20 12.95
CA ASP A 375 6.23 -15.43 14.14
C ASP A 375 7.53 -14.66 13.96
N ARG A 376 7.53 -13.41 14.38
CA ARG A 376 8.68 -12.50 14.24
C ARG A 376 8.99 -11.83 15.58
N LEU A 377 10.23 -11.85 15.98
CA LEU A 377 10.75 -11.11 17.13
C LEU A 377 11.97 -10.30 16.70
N ALA A 378 11.99 -9.03 16.99
CA ALA A 378 13.06 -8.12 16.61
C ALA A 378 13.51 -7.23 17.76
N LEU A 379 14.81 -6.91 17.76
CA LEU A 379 15.47 -5.91 18.60
C LEU A 379 16.19 -4.93 17.70
N PHE A 380 16.11 -3.64 17.98
CA PHE A 380 16.84 -2.63 17.23
C PHE A 380 17.44 -1.55 18.13
N SER A 381 18.55 -0.98 17.66
CA SER A 381 19.18 0.20 18.23
C SER A 381 19.68 1.10 17.11
N GLU A 382 19.52 2.39 17.28
CA GLU A 382 19.87 3.41 16.31
C GLU A 382 20.41 4.63 17.05
N LEU A 383 21.49 5.20 16.54
CA LEU A 383 22.10 6.42 17.05
C LEU A 383 22.16 7.47 15.95
N GLU A 384 21.66 8.64 16.25
CA GLU A 384 21.79 9.86 15.45
C GLU A 384 22.76 10.79 16.14
N GLN A 385 23.79 11.27 15.41
CA GLN A 385 24.87 12.09 15.93
C GLN A 385 25.04 13.34 15.07
N GLN A 386 24.94 14.51 15.68
CA GLN A 386 25.35 15.78 15.08
C GLN A 386 26.81 16.00 15.39
N TRP A 387 27.68 16.03 14.36
CA TRP A 387 29.12 16.30 14.51
C TRP A 387 29.45 17.80 14.40
N SER A 388 28.71 18.51 13.54
CA SER A 388 28.76 19.98 13.43
C SER A 388 27.37 20.50 13.08
N LYS A 389 27.20 21.82 12.94
CA LYS A 389 25.93 22.42 12.49
C LYS A 389 25.53 21.94 11.09
N GLU A 390 26.52 21.59 10.27
CA GLU A 390 26.34 21.19 8.88
C GLU A 390 26.34 19.68 8.67
N LEU A 391 26.90 18.89 9.61
CA LEU A 391 27.16 17.46 9.40
C LEU A 391 26.51 16.61 10.49
N MET A 392 25.64 15.69 10.08
CA MET A 392 25.06 14.69 10.96
C MET A 392 25.22 13.29 10.36
N GLY A 393 25.15 12.29 11.21
CA GLY A 393 25.11 10.89 10.83
C GLY A 393 24.07 10.10 11.61
N LEU A 394 23.61 9.02 11.01
CA LEU A 394 22.74 8.04 11.63
C LEU A 394 23.30 6.66 11.35
N ALA A 395 23.40 5.84 12.39
CA ALA A 395 23.73 4.42 12.27
C ALA A 395 22.80 3.59 13.14
N GLY A 396 22.34 2.47 12.62
CA GLY A 396 21.44 1.58 13.36
C GLY A 396 21.60 0.12 12.95
N ILE A 397 21.34 -0.76 13.90
CA ILE A 397 21.32 -2.21 13.71
C ILE A 397 19.99 -2.78 14.21
N ARG A 398 19.48 -3.79 13.51
CA ARG A 398 18.31 -4.57 13.88
C ARG A 398 18.64 -6.05 13.76
N LEU A 399 18.29 -6.81 14.77
CA LEU A 399 18.37 -8.27 14.80
C LEU A 399 16.96 -8.82 14.82
N GLU A 400 16.70 -9.85 14.03
CA GLU A 400 15.36 -10.40 13.87
C GLU A 400 15.39 -11.93 13.75
N GLN A 401 14.48 -12.59 14.46
CA GLN A 401 14.20 -14.00 14.30
C GLN A 401 12.81 -14.15 13.68
N VAL A 402 12.71 -14.93 12.61
CA VAL A 402 11.44 -15.25 11.93
C VAL A 402 11.25 -16.76 11.91
N GLY A 403 10.22 -17.24 12.60
CA GLY A 403 9.78 -18.64 12.58
C GLY A 403 8.60 -18.80 11.62
N ALA A 404 8.60 -19.81 10.75
CA ALA A 404 7.48 -20.17 9.89
C ALA A 404 7.18 -21.65 9.97
N ASN A 405 5.90 -22.02 9.89
CA ASN A 405 5.44 -23.41 9.87
C ASN A 405 4.09 -23.55 9.18
N ALA A 406 3.78 -24.74 8.68
CA ALA A 406 2.45 -25.13 8.21
C ALA A 406 2.16 -26.58 8.60
N GLY A 407 0.86 -26.91 8.71
CA GLY A 407 0.42 -28.28 8.95
C GLY A 407 0.38 -29.13 7.68
N ASN A 408 0.02 -30.40 7.84
CA ASN A 408 -0.17 -31.32 6.73
C ASN A 408 -1.33 -30.87 5.84
N VAL A 409 -1.21 -31.13 4.55
CA VAL A 409 -2.18 -30.73 3.53
C VAL A 409 -2.87 -31.94 2.90
N GLN A 410 -4.01 -31.69 2.27
CA GLN A 410 -4.72 -32.63 1.41
C GLN A 410 -5.29 -31.92 0.19
N GLY A 411 -5.42 -32.65 -0.93
CA GLY A 411 -6.12 -32.16 -2.11
C GLY A 411 -7.57 -32.62 -2.19
N TYR A 412 -8.26 -32.24 -3.24
CA TYR A 412 -9.66 -32.58 -3.45
C TYR A 412 -9.92 -34.09 -3.58
N SER A 413 -8.96 -34.85 -4.10
CA SER A 413 -9.12 -36.28 -4.40
C SER A 413 -7.79 -37.02 -4.41
N SER A 414 -7.82 -38.30 -4.74
CA SER A 414 -6.62 -39.14 -4.96
C SER A 414 -5.68 -38.60 -6.05
N MET A 415 -6.16 -37.76 -6.98
CA MET A 415 -5.32 -37.10 -7.99
C MET A 415 -4.21 -36.23 -7.39
N TYR A 416 -4.42 -35.66 -6.20
CA TYR A 416 -3.48 -34.82 -5.49
C TYR A 416 -2.63 -35.58 -4.46
N GLN A 417 -2.95 -36.87 -4.21
CA GLN A 417 -2.41 -37.62 -3.07
C GLN A 417 -0.87 -37.74 -3.10
N SER A 418 -0.30 -37.99 -4.27
CA SER A 418 1.16 -38.10 -4.40
C SER A 418 1.88 -36.77 -4.06
N GLN A 419 1.34 -35.65 -4.50
CA GLN A 419 1.89 -34.32 -4.22
C GLN A 419 1.71 -33.96 -2.74
N ALA A 420 0.53 -34.21 -2.16
CA ALA A 420 0.26 -33.99 -0.75
C ALA A 420 1.19 -34.83 0.14
N ASN A 421 1.38 -36.11 -0.19
CA ASN A 421 2.31 -36.98 0.55
C ASN A 421 3.76 -36.47 0.46
N ALA A 422 4.20 -36.04 -0.71
CA ALA A 422 5.55 -35.49 -0.91
C ALA A 422 5.76 -34.18 -0.12
N PHE A 423 4.75 -33.32 -0.03
CA PHE A 423 4.78 -32.13 0.82
C PHE A 423 4.79 -32.49 2.31
N ASN A 424 3.86 -33.35 2.74
CA ASN A 424 3.70 -33.73 4.14
C ASN A 424 4.91 -34.49 4.73
N ALA A 425 5.75 -35.08 3.88
CA ALA A 425 6.97 -35.75 4.30
C ALA A 425 8.15 -34.80 4.54
N GLN A 426 8.03 -33.51 4.19
CA GLN A 426 9.09 -32.53 4.36
C GLN A 426 9.10 -31.90 5.77
N GLN A 427 10.22 -31.33 6.16
CA GLN A 427 10.33 -30.53 7.39
C GLN A 427 9.72 -29.15 7.16
N HIS A 428 8.51 -28.91 7.69
CA HIS A 428 7.78 -27.66 7.48
C HIS A 428 8.33 -26.50 8.31
N LYS A 429 8.77 -26.78 9.56
CA LYS A 429 9.26 -25.74 10.46
C LYS A 429 10.58 -25.14 9.95
N GLN A 430 10.58 -23.84 9.70
CA GLN A 430 11.73 -23.05 9.28
C GLN A 430 11.99 -21.95 10.29
N THR A 431 13.25 -21.55 10.46
CA THR A 431 13.64 -20.43 11.32
C THR A 431 14.78 -19.65 10.63
N ASP A 432 14.54 -18.38 10.41
CA ASP A 432 15.51 -17.46 9.83
C ASP A 432 16.05 -16.52 10.92
N TYR A 433 17.35 -16.22 10.87
CA TYR A 433 18.01 -15.23 11.70
C TYR A 433 18.52 -14.11 10.81
N ASN A 434 17.89 -12.96 10.89
CA ASN A 434 18.14 -11.81 10.04
C ASN A 434 18.85 -10.70 10.82
N TRP A 435 19.58 -9.86 10.11
CA TRP A 435 20.06 -8.61 10.66
C TRP A 435 20.04 -7.52 9.59
N ASP A 436 19.69 -6.32 10.02
CA ASP A 436 19.68 -5.13 9.18
C ASP A 436 20.66 -4.11 9.70
N LEU A 437 21.22 -3.33 8.79
CA LEU A 437 22.07 -2.19 9.07
C LEU A 437 21.63 -1.01 8.24
N THR A 438 21.62 0.18 8.82
CA THR A 438 21.50 1.44 8.07
C THR A 438 22.57 2.40 8.60
N ALA A 439 23.35 2.97 7.69
CA ALA A 439 24.30 4.03 7.99
C ALA A 439 24.16 5.12 6.93
N LEU A 440 23.91 6.35 7.35
CA LEU A 440 23.81 7.50 6.46
C LEU A 440 24.48 8.72 7.07
N THR A 441 24.91 9.61 6.20
CA THR A 441 25.48 10.91 6.55
C THR A 441 24.75 11.97 5.77
N ARG A 442 24.39 13.07 6.42
CA ARG A 442 23.81 14.26 5.80
C ARG A 442 24.71 15.45 6.00
N TYR A 443 24.95 16.18 4.91
CA TYR A 443 25.72 17.39 4.87
C TYR A 443 24.87 18.56 4.37
N LYS A 444 24.72 19.58 5.19
CA LYS A 444 23.91 20.78 4.94
C LYS A 444 24.82 22.00 5.06
N PRO A 445 25.55 22.36 3.97
CA PRO A 445 26.53 23.47 4.02
C PRO A 445 25.89 24.82 4.31
N ASP A 446 24.64 25.01 3.88
CA ASP A 446 23.86 26.24 4.07
C ASP A 446 22.35 25.99 4.02
N ASN A 447 21.54 27.04 3.99
CA ASN A 447 20.08 26.94 3.94
C ASN A 447 19.50 26.63 2.56
N THR A 448 20.33 26.46 1.53
CA THR A 448 19.88 26.24 0.14
C THR A 448 20.25 24.88 -0.40
N GLN A 449 21.09 24.12 0.31
CA GLN A 449 21.62 22.85 -0.17
C GLN A 449 21.60 21.81 0.94
N ASN A 450 21.25 20.59 0.58
CA ASN A 450 21.26 19.47 1.50
C ASN A 450 21.62 18.19 0.73
N TYR A 451 22.58 17.43 1.23
CA TYR A 451 23.10 16.22 0.62
C TYR A 451 23.00 15.06 1.62
N GLU A 452 22.63 13.89 1.15
CA GLU A 452 22.60 12.67 1.95
C GLU A 452 23.25 11.55 1.16
N ALA A 453 24.11 10.79 1.83
CA ALA A 453 24.74 9.60 1.29
C ALA A 453 24.70 8.48 2.34
N GLY A 454 24.48 7.26 1.91
CA GLY A 454 24.50 6.16 2.84
C GLY A 454 24.37 4.79 2.22
N TYR A 455 24.41 3.81 3.11
CA TYR A 455 24.29 2.39 2.81
C TYR A 455 23.28 1.74 3.75
N SER A 456 22.52 0.80 3.23
CA SER A 456 21.71 -0.11 4.04
C SER A 456 21.85 -1.56 3.60
N ARG A 457 21.84 -2.46 4.58
CA ARG A 457 21.60 -3.88 4.42
C ARG A 457 20.25 -4.20 5.04
N LYS A 458 19.33 -4.77 4.25
CA LYS A 458 17.97 -5.12 4.69
C LYS A 458 17.68 -6.57 4.34
N THR A 459 16.89 -7.23 5.18
CA THR A 459 16.53 -8.64 5.01
C THR A 459 15.02 -8.82 5.02
N ARG A 460 14.54 -9.79 4.24
CA ARG A 460 13.14 -10.26 4.23
C ARG A 460 13.09 -11.78 4.23
N SER A 461 12.39 -12.36 5.17
CA SER A 461 12.09 -13.79 5.17
C SER A 461 10.91 -14.10 4.24
N PRO A 462 10.88 -15.28 3.59
CA PRO A 462 9.78 -15.69 2.74
C PRO A 462 8.44 -15.67 3.50
N ASN A 463 7.36 -15.37 2.77
CA ASN A 463 6.01 -15.46 3.31
C ASN A 463 5.48 -16.91 3.27
N LEU A 464 4.27 -17.13 3.81
CA LEU A 464 3.70 -18.48 3.89
C LEU A 464 3.36 -19.06 2.52
N TYR A 465 2.93 -18.27 1.56
CA TYR A 465 2.62 -18.76 0.22
C TYR A 465 3.88 -19.07 -0.59
N GLU A 466 4.92 -18.26 -0.47
CA GLU A 466 6.21 -18.51 -1.11
C GLU A 466 6.84 -19.84 -0.63
N ARG A 467 6.59 -20.23 0.64
CA ARG A 467 7.12 -21.49 1.19
C ARG A 467 6.18 -22.68 1.02
N TYR A 468 4.87 -22.53 1.25
CA TYR A 468 3.97 -23.66 1.54
C TYR A 468 2.88 -23.91 0.49
N SER A 469 2.76 -23.12 -0.59
CA SER A 469 1.93 -23.49 -1.73
C SER A 469 2.51 -24.75 -2.40
N TRP A 470 1.75 -25.87 -2.45
CA TRP A 470 2.37 -27.17 -2.67
C TRP A 470 1.97 -27.88 -3.97
N SER A 471 0.78 -27.64 -4.52
CA SER A 471 0.30 -28.41 -5.66
C SER A 471 0.85 -27.89 -6.99
N THR A 472 1.44 -28.80 -7.77
CA THR A 472 1.89 -28.55 -9.13
C THR A 472 0.81 -28.80 -10.19
N THR A 473 -0.38 -29.26 -9.77
CA THR A 473 -1.52 -29.44 -10.67
C THR A 473 -1.95 -28.06 -11.19
N PRO A 474 -2.01 -27.85 -12.53
CA PRO A 474 -2.26 -26.53 -13.09
C PRO A 474 -3.48 -25.82 -12.51
N MET A 475 -4.60 -26.54 -12.32
CA MET A 475 -5.81 -25.98 -11.75
C MET A 475 -5.58 -25.41 -10.32
N ALA A 476 -4.84 -26.11 -9.47
CA ALA A 476 -4.55 -25.64 -8.13
C ALA A 476 -3.45 -24.56 -8.13
N ALA A 477 -2.42 -24.69 -8.96
CA ALA A 477 -1.34 -23.71 -9.04
C ALA A 477 -1.81 -22.32 -9.48
N ILE A 478 -2.77 -22.22 -10.42
CA ILE A 478 -3.30 -20.94 -10.91
C ILE A 478 -4.14 -20.18 -9.86
N MET A 479 -4.60 -20.86 -8.81
CA MET A 479 -5.22 -20.21 -7.65
C MET A 479 -4.23 -19.34 -6.86
N ASN A 480 -2.95 -19.70 -6.89
CA ASN A 480 -1.84 -18.96 -6.33
C ASN A 480 -1.22 -18.02 -7.38
N ASN A 481 -2.01 -17.15 -8.00
CA ASN A 481 -1.55 -16.15 -8.96
C ASN A 481 -1.15 -14.86 -8.22
N PHE A 482 0.09 -14.80 -7.82
CA PHE A 482 0.62 -13.78 -6.93
C PHE A 482 0.56 -12.34 -7.46
N VAL A 483 0.94 -12.08 -8.69
CA VAL A 483 1.19 -10.70 -9.15
C VAL A 483 0.34 -10.27 -10.35
N GLY A 484 -0.72 -10.99 -10.66
CA GLY A 484 -1.61 -10.66 -11.78
C GLY A 484 -1.01 -10.91 -13.17
N ASP A 485 0.03 -11.77 -13.27
CA ASP A 485 0.64 -12.16 -14.54
C ASP A 485 -0.09 -13.31 -15.24
N GLY A 486 -1.10 -13.89 -14.58
CA GLY A 486 -1.89 -15.00 -15.09
C GLY A 486 -1.26 -16.38 -14.90
N ASN A 487 -0.01 -16.48 -14.45
CA ASN A 487 0.67 -17.74 -14.17
C ASN A 487 0.20 -18.35 -12.84
N GLY A 488 0.43 -19.65 -12.66
CA GLY A 488 0.25 -20.35 -11.40
C GLY A 488 1.58 -20.53 -10.66
N TYR A 489 1.55 -20.55 -9.33
CA TYR A 489 2.77 -20.60 -8.52
C TYR A 489 2.78 -21.75 -7.53
N VAL A 490 3.96 -22.33 -7.33
CA VAL A 490 4.26 -23.37 -6.35
C VAL A 490 5.36 -22.89 -5.43
N GLY A 491 5.17 -23.09 -4.13
CA GLY A 491 6.11 -22.69 -3.10
C GLY A 491 7.33 -23.61 -2.99
N GLN A 492 8.31 -23.16 -2.22
CA GLN A 492 9.48 -23.95 -1.85
C GLN A 492 9.82 -23.72 -0.37
N ILE A 493 9.67 -24.77 0.45
CA ILE A 493 9.82 -24.68 1.92
C ILE A 493 11.19 -24.13 2.33
N THR A 494 12.24 -24.50 1.61
CA THR A 494 13.65 -24.21 1.92
C THR A 494 14.16 -22.87 1.37
N LEU A 495 13.28 -21.99 0.91
CA LEU A 495 13.68 -20.65 0.47
C LEU A 495 14.47 -19.91 1.57
N ALA A 496 15.61 -19.36 1.19
CA ALA A 496 16.42 -18.49 2.05
C ALA A 496 15.85 -17.06 2.07
N PRO A 497 16.10 -16.30 3.15
CA PRO A 497 15.79 -14.87 3.19
C PRO A 497 16.47 -14.09 2.08
N GLU A 498 15.78 -13.10 1.54
CA GLU A 498 16.33 -12.11 0.63
C GLU A 498 17.19 -11.11 1.41
N VAL A 499 18.30 -10.67 0.82
CA VAL A 499 19.22 -9.69 1.41
C VAL A 499 19.52 -8.58 0.42
N ALA A 500 18.98 -7.40 0.64
CA ALA A 500 19.24 -6.21 -0.17
C ALA A 500 20.36 -5.36 0.42
N ASN A 501 21.35 -5.02 -0.42
CA ASN A 501 22.42 -4.07 -0.11
C ASN A 501 22.22 -2.85 -1.00
N THR A 502 21.87 -1.71 -0.41
CA THR A 502 21.53 -0.48 -1.12
C THR A 502 22.50 0.63 -0.82
N ILE A 503 23.01 1.29 -1.86
CA ILE A 503 23.67 2.60 -1.80
C ILE A 503 22.72 3.63 -2.38
N SER A 504 22.52 4.73 -1.67
CA SER A 504 21.70 5.85 -2.11
C SER A 504 22.42 7.17 -1.86
N LEU A 505 22.28 8.08 -2.84
CA LEU A 505 22.68 9.46 -2.74
C LEU A 505 21.43 10.31 -2.93
N ALA A 506 21.28 11.35 -2.15
CA ALA A 506 20.20 12.32 -2.35
C ALA A 506 20.74 13.74 -2.27
N SER A 507 20.17 14.62 -3.07
CA SER A 507 20.47 16.04 -3.05
C SER A 507 19.16 16.83 -3.12
N ASP A 508 19.10 17.93 -2.37
CA ASP A 508 17.97 18.85 -2.30
C ASP A 508 18.51 20.28 -2.39
N TRP A 509 18.25 20.95 -3.51
CA TRP A 509 18.61 22.33 -3.77
C TRP A 509 17.35 23.18 -3.80
N HIS A 510 17.38 24.34 -3.15
CA HIS A 510 16.22 25.21 -3.07
C HIS A 510 16.63 26.64 -2.72
N ASP A 511 15.75 27.61 -2.92
CA ASP A 511 15.94 28.94 -2.36
C ASP A 511 15.88 28.90 -0.82
N ALA A 512 16.42 29.94 -0.18
CA ALA A 512 16.61 29.97 1.27
C ALA A 512 15.31 29.72 2.09
N ASN A 513 14.16 30.11 1.54
CA ASN A 513 12.85 29.96 2.18
C ASN A 513 12.03 28.75 1.68
N LYS A 514 12.49 28.04 0.64
CA LYS A 514 11.77 26.97 -0.07
C LYS A 514 10.45 27.42 -0.72
N ASP A 515 10.33 28.69 -1.07
CA ASP A 515 9.10 29.29 -1.59
C ASP A 515 9.12 29.51 -3.09
N VAL A 516 10.31 29.72 -3.67
CA VAL A 516 10.47 30.12 -5.07
C VAL A 516 10.80 28.91 -5.95
N TRP A 517 11.79 28.13 -5.57
CA TRP A 517 12.17 26.94 -6.33
C TRP A 517 12.76 25.85 -5.43
N GLY A 518 12.66 24.63 -5.91
CA GLY A 518 13.31 23.46 -5.30
C GLY A 518 13.56 22.39 -6.35
N PHE A 519 14.64 21.65 -6.20
CA PHE A 519 14.98 20.51 -7.03
C PHE A 519 15.64 19.43 -6.20
N LYS A 520 15.16 18.20 -6.35
CA LYS A 520 15.70 17.00 -5.69
C LYS A 520 16.12 15.97 -6.72
N ALA A 521 17.22 15.28 -6.45
CA ALA A 521 17.69 14.13 -7.21
C ALA A 521 18.14 13.04 -6.25
N ASN A 522 17.75 11.77 -6.55
CA ASN A 522 18.07 10.60 -5.74
C ASN A 522 18.46 9.41 -6.63
N PRO A 523 19.74 9.27 -7.05
CA PRO A 523 20.25 8.04 -7.63
C PRO A 523 20.43 6.96 -6.55
N TYR A 524 20.17 5.70 -6.94
CA TYR A 524 20.33 4.54 -6.06
C TYR A 524 20.78 3.30 -6.83
N TYR A 525 21.41 2.38 -6.11
CA TYR A 525 21.75 1.04 -6.57
C TYR A 525 21.50 0.05 -5.45
N THR A 526 20.79 -1.04 -5.75
CA THR A 526 20.48 -2.14 -4.84
C THR A 526 20.90 -3.46 -5.46
N TYR A 527 21.69 -4.24 -4.75
CA TYR A 527 21.96 -5.64 -5.05
C TYR A 527 21.22 -6.52 -4.05
N VAL A 528 20.46 -7.50 -4.55
CA VAL A 528 19.68 -8.41 -3.72
C VAL A 528 20.18 -9.82 -3.90
N SER A 529 20.82 -10.36 -2.88
CA SER A 529 21.15 -11.78 -2.81
C SER A 529 19.92 -12.59 -2.42
N ASN A 530 19.78 -13.80 -2.98
CA ASN A 530 18.66 -14.69 -2.73
C ASN A 530 17.27 -14.06 -3.04
N TYR A 531 17.20 -13.15 -3.99
CA TYR A 531 15.93 -12.59 -4.45
C TYR A 531 14.94 -13.72 -4.80
N ILE A 532 13.76 -13.72 -4.22
CA ILE A 532 12.74 -14.74 -4.48
C ILE A 532 12.05 -14.40 -5.79
N ASP A 533 12.48 -15.10 -6.86
CA ASP A 533 11.92 -14.97 -8.20
C ASP A 533 11.21 -16.26 -8.60
N ALA A 534 10.79 -16.34 -9.85
CA ALA A 534 10.12 -17.50 -10.43
C ALA A 534 11.00 -18.22 -11.45
N ALA A 535 10.89 -19.53 -11.45
CA ALA A 535 11.44 -20.40 -12.51
C ALA A 535 10.36 -21.35 -13.02
N CYS A 536 10.54 -21.91 -14.21
CA CYS A 536 9.64 -22.92 -14.72
C CYS A 536 9.59 -24.13 -13.76
N ASN A 537 8.40 -24.57 -13.39
CA ASN A 537 8.28 -25.80 -12.58
C ASN A 537 8.76 -27.04 -13.35
N THR A 538 8.43 -27.10 -14.63
CA THR A 538 8.96 -28.07 -15.60
C THR A 538 9.48 -27.34 -16.84
N THR A 539 8.70 -27.25 -17.91
CA THR A 539 9.03 -26.50 -19.12
C THR A 539 8.02 -25.37 -19.29
N CYS A 540 8.50 -24.13 -19.49
CA CYS A 540 7.64 -23.02 -19.84
C CYS A 540 7.37 -22.99 -21.34
N THR A 541 6.15 -22.59 -21.68
CA THR A 541 5.73 -22.30 -23.03
C THR A 541 5.68 -20.79 -23.23
N VAL A 542 6.31 -20.31 -24.29
CA VAL A 542 6.27 -18.89 -24.67
C VAL A 542 4.85 -18.50 -25.09
N ASP A 543 4.46 -17.26 -24.77
CA ASP A 543 3.15 -16.68 -25.09
C ASP A 543 1.96 -17.46 -24.51
N ARG A 544 2.16 -18.06 -23.33
CA ARG A 544 1.13 -18.77 -22.55
C ARG A 544 1.30 -18.55 -21.06
N PHE A 545 0.25 -18.88 -20.32
CA PHE A 545 0.33 -19.00 -18.87
C PHE A 545 0.99 -20.33 -18.50
N ASN A 546 1.85 -20.31 -17.48
CA ASN A 546 2.65 -21.44 -17.04
C ASN A 546 2.43 -21.76 -15.56
N VAL A 547 2.87 -22.94 -15.12
CA VAL A 547 3.09 -23.24 -13.71
C VAL A 547 4.55 -22.96 -13.39
N LEU A 548 4.77 -22.04 -12.48
CA LEU A 548 6.07 -21.56 -12.01
C LEU A 548 6.31 -22.02 -10.57
N LYS A 549 7.55 -22.03 -10.13
CA LYS A 549 7.96 -22.25 -8.74
C LYS A 549 8.83 -21.11 -8.26
N TYR A 550 8.73 -20.81 -6.97
CA TYR A 550 9.62 -19.85 -6.35
C TYR A 550 11.02 -20.40 -6.17
N VAL A 551 12.03 -19.59 -6.44
CA VAL A 551 13.44 -19.92 -6.32
C VAL A 551 14.23 -18.71 -5.83
N ASN A 552 15.32 -18.95 -5.10
CA ASN A 552 16.28 -17.88 -4.77
C ASN A 552 17.23 -17.68 -5.94
N GLN A 553 17.38 -16.44 -6.37
CA GLN A 553 18.29 -15.97 -7.41
C GLN A 553 18.85 -14.61 -7.00
N ASP A 554 19.89 -14.13 -7.66
CA ASP A 554 20.39 -12.79 -7.35
C ASP A 554 19.79 -11.76 -8.31
N ALA A 555 19.55 -10.55 -7.79
CA ALA A 555 18.98 -9.47 -8.58
C ALA A 555 19.69 -8.14 -8.32
N GLN A 556 19.59 -7.23 -9.28
CA GLN A 556 20.03 -5.85 -9.12
C GLN A 556 18.93 -4.89 -9.58
N LEU A 557 18.82 -3.77 -8.84
CA LEU A 557 17.92 -2.67 -9.17
C LEU A 557 18.71 -1.36 -9.07
N TYR A 558 18.51 -0.48 -10.04
CA TYR A 558 19.10 0.85 -10.00
C TYR A 558 18.21 1.86 -10.70
N GLY A 559 18.38 3.11 -10.32
CA GLY A 559 17.53 4.15 -10.87
C GLY A 559 17.86 5.54 -10.40
N LEU A 560 16.98 6.46 -10.80
CA LEU A 560 17.07 7.87 -10.47
C LEU A 560 15.66 8.44 -10.30
N ASP A 561 15.43 9.10 -9.16
CA ASP A 561 14.25 9.90 -8.92
C ASP A 561 14.59 11.38 -8.98
N LEU A 562 13.74 12.13 -9.66
CA LEU A 562 13.82 13.57 -9.79
C LEU A 562 12.51 14.22 -9.37
N SER A 563 12.58 15.36 -8.70
CA SER A 563 11.42 16.22 -8.48
C SER A 563 11.85 17.67 -8.36
N GLY A 564 10.96 18.58 -8.72
CA GLY A 564 11.24 19.99 -8.60
C GLY A 564 9.99 20.84 -8.74
N ASN A 565 10.12 22.07 -8.32
CA ASN A 565 9.10 23.09 -8.47
C ASN A 565 9.75 24.46 -8.67
N VAL A 566 9.06 25.33 -9.38
CA VAL A 566 9.46 26.74 -9.51
C VAL A 566 8.23 27.64 -9.56
N MET A 567 8.26 28.71 -8.78
CA MET A 567 7.24 29.77 -8.79
C MET A 567 7.48 30.67 -9.98
N LEU A 568 6.57 30.68 -10.95
CA LEU A 568 6.67 31.47 -12.18
C LEU A 568 6.34 32.94 -11.96
N GLY A 569 5.67 33.28 -10.86
CA GLY A 569 5.30 34.65 -10.52
C GLY A 569 3.80 34.81 -10.22
N LYS A 570 3.40 36.07 -10.06
CA LYS A 570 2.01 36.47 -9.78
C LYS A 570 1.51 37.39 -10.90
N LEU A 571 0.40 37.01 -11.53
CA LEU A 571 -0.38 37.87 -12.43
C LEU A 571 -1.54 38.49 -11.65
N GLN A 572 -1.71 39.83 -11.78
CA GLN A 572 -2.57 40.64 -10.88
C GLN A 572 -3.99 40.06 -10.69
N GLN A 573 -4.63 39.55 -11.73
CA GLN A 573 -6.01 39.03 -11.67
C GLN A 573 -6.09 37.50 -11.65
N LEU A 574 -5.02 36.80 -12.01
CA LEU A 574 -4.99 35.34 -12.17
C LEU A 574 -4.26 34.62 -11.03
N GLY A 575 -3.75 35.36 -10.03
CA GLY A 575 -3.07 34.76 -8.89
C GLY A 575 -1.62 34.33 -9.15
N ARG A 576 -1.13 33.36 -8.35
CA ARG A 576 0.24 32.84 -8.44
C ARG A 576 0.28 31.56 -9.26
N PHE A 577 1.36 31.37 -10.02
CA PHE A 577 1.58 30.17 -10.83
C PHE A 577 2.86 29.45 -10.39
N GLN A 578 2.78 28.14 -10.23
CA GLN A 578 3.90 27.27 -9.92
C GLN A 578 3.97 26.16 -10.96
N LEU A 579 5.16 25.94 -11.51
CA LEU A 579 5.46 24.75 -12.29
C LEU A 579 5.99 23.67 -11.36
N THR A 580 5.46 22.44 -11.47
CA THR A 580 5.92 21.27 -10.72
C THR A 580 6.34 20.19 -11.70
N GLY A 581 7.34 19.40 -11.31
CA GLY A 581 7.80 18.28 -12.13
C GLY A 581 8.30 17.13 -11.28
N GLN A 582 8.10 15.90 -11.76
CA GLN A 582 8.72 14.71 -11.21
C GLN A 582 9.01 13.71 -12.32
N GLY A 583 10.02 12.88 -12.11
CA GLY A 583 10.38 11.79 -12.99
C GLY A 583 11.06 10.67 -12.24
N SER A 584 10.85 9.44 -12.70
CA SER A 584 11.47 8.27 -12.10
C SER A 584 11.88 7.27 -13.19
N TYR A 585 13.07 6.74 -13.04
CA TYR A 585 13.61 5.66 -13.85
C TYR A 585 14.08 4.54 -12.95
N THR A 586 13.62 3.33 -13.20
CA THR A 586 14.03 2.12 -12.49
C THR A 586 14.39 1.03 -13.50
N ARG A 587 15.51 0.36 -13.29
CA ARG A 587 15.90 -0.84 -14.00
C ARG A 587 16.07 -1.98 -13.00
N GLY A 588 15.44 -3.13 -13.27
CA GLY A 588 15.58 -4.34 -12.46
C GLY A 588 16.01 -5.51 -13.36
N GLN A 589 16.99 -6.28 -12.92
CA GLN A 589 17.51 -7.43 -13.64
C GLN A 589 17.82 -8.58 -12.67
N ASN A 590 17.45 -9.78 -13.05
CA ASN A 590 17.88 -11.02 -12.42
C ASN A 590 19.30 -11.31 -12.88
N VAL A 591 20.28 -11.24 -11.99
CA VAL A 591 21.70 -11.40 -12.30
C VAL A 591 22.05 -12.87 -12.59
N THR A 592 21.34 -13.79 -11.94
CA THR A 592 21.56 -15.23 -12.10
C THR A 592 21.18 -15.72 -13.49
N THR A 593 20.06 -15.22 -14.03
CA THR A 593 19.52 -15.69 -15.33
C THR A 593 19.76 -14.70 -16.47
N GLY A 594 20.07 -13.44 -16.17
CA GLY A 594 20.16 -12.36 -17.15
C GLY A 594 18.79 -11.81 -17.59
N ASP A 595 17.68 -12.36 -17.08
CA ASP A 595 16.33 -11.91 -17.39
C ASP A 595 15.99 -10.57 -16.69
N ASN A 596 14.94 -9.89 -17.13
CA ASN A 596 14.43 -8.71 -16.46
C ASN A 596 13.62 -9.11 -15.24
N LEU A 597 13.59 -8.25 -14.20
CA LEU A 597 12.63 -8.43 -13.12
C LEU A 597 11.21 -8.09 -13.60
N TYR A 598 10.24 -8.82 -13.04
CA TYR A 598 8.83 -8.64 -13.37
C TYR A 598 8.28 -7.33 -12.83
N ASN A 599 7.41 -6.71 -13.62
CA ASN A 599 6.55 -5.61 -13.23
C ASN A 599 7.30 -4.31 -12.84
N ILE A 600 8.48 -4.09 -13.44
CA ILE A 600 9.22 -2.83 -13.28
C ILE A 600 8.50 -1.71 -14.05
N MET A 601 8.26 -0.58 -13.37
CA MET A 601 7.67 0.61 -14.00
C MET A 601 8.65 1.21 -15.02
N PRO A 602 8.26 1.43 -16.29
CA PRO A 602 9.13 2.10 -17.25
C PRO A 602 9.37 3.57 -16.86
N LEU A 603 10.32 4.24 -17.54
CA LEU A 603 10.56 5.66 -17.37
C LEU A 603 9.23 6.42 -17.40
N ASN A 604 9.00 7.21 -16.36
CA ASN A 604 7.75 7.95 -16.22
C ASN A 604 7.99 9.31 -15.57
N GLY A 605 7.05 10.22 -15.77
CA GLY A 605 7.12 11.54 -15.16
C GLY A 605 5.82 12.29 -15.28
N LYS A 606 5.72 13.36 -14.51
CA LYS A 606 4.60 14.30 -14.50
C LYS A 606 5.10 15.74 -14.55
N LEU A 607 4.38 16.58 -15.27
CA LEU A 607 4.56 18.03 -15.28
C LEU A 607 3.24 18.69 -14.95
N GLY A 608 3.23 19.59 -13.99
CA GLY A 608 2.03 20.27 -13.52
C GLY A 608 2.20 21.79 -13.53
N LEU A 609 1.20 22.50 -14.05
CA LEU A 609 1.05 23.94 -13.86
C LEU A 609 -0.03 24.15 -12.80
N VAL A 610 0.35 24.66 -11.64
CA VAL A 610 -0.54 24.93 -10.51
C VAL A 610 -0.81 26.40 -10.42
N GLN A 611 -2.07 26.80 -10.38
CA GLN A 611 -2.53 28.17 -10.16
C GLN A 611 -3.15 28.28 -8.76
N TYR A 612 -2.68 29.22 -7.98
CA TYR A 612 -3.28 29.60 -6.70
C TYR A 612 -4.02 30.92 -6.89
N LEU A 613 -5.36 30.86 -6.87
CA LEU A 613 -6.24 32.00 -7.10
C LEU A 613 -6.94 32.40 -5.79
N GLY A 614 -6.60 33.59 -5.28
CA GLY A 614 -7.05 34.01 -3.95
C GLY A 614 -6.44 33.14 -2.84
N ALA A 615 -7.21 32.96 -1.77
CA ALA A 615 -6.81 32.16 -0.61
C ALA A 615 -7.25 30.69 -0.68
N ASN A 616 -8.27 30.38 -1.47
CA ASN A 616 -9.01 29.14 -1.34
C ASN A 616 -9.06 28.28 -2.63
N TRP A 617 -8.71 28.85 -3.80
CA TRP A 617 -8.77 28.12 -5.05
C TRP A 617 -7.39 27.65 -5.51
N THR A 618 -7.31 26.38 -5.88
CA THR A 618 -6.14 25.77 -6.53
C THR A 618 -6.60 25.08 -7.80
N ASN A 619 -6.03 25.48 -8.95
CA ASN A 619 -6.30 24.83 -10.24
C ASN A 619 -5.01 24.19 -10.75
N THR A 620 -5.11 23.01 -11.33
CA THR A 620 -3.94 22.26 -11.83
C THR A 620 -4.21 21.72 -13.24
N ILE A 621 -3.27 21.97 -14.14
CA ILE A 621 -3.16 21.29 -15.42
C ILE A 621 -1.96 20.36 -15.29
N GLU A 622 -2.15 19.06 -15.49
CA GLU A 622 -1.10 18.06 -15.36
C GLU A 622 -0.96 17.24 -16.63
N GLY A 623 0.27 17.04 -17.09
CA GLY A 623 0.66 16.04 -18.09
C GLY A 623 1.36 14.88 -17.40
N GLN A 624 0.92 13.64 -17.63
CA GLN A 624 1.57 12.42 -17.21
C GLN A 624 2.14 11.71 -18.45
N PHE A 625 3.41 11.32 -18.39
CA PHE A 625 4.15 10.70 -19.47
C PHE A 625 4.73 9.37 -19.00
N VAL A 626 4.52 8.33 -19.77
CA VAL A 626 4.99 6.98 -19.48
C VAL A 626 5.57 6.38 -20.73
N ALA A 627 6.81 5.91 -20.67
CA ALA A 627 7.48 5.24 -21.78
C ALA A 627 6.90 3.85 -22.04
N ALA A 628 7.17 3.28 -23.20
CA ALA A 628 6.83 1.89 -23.49
C ALA A 628 7.58 0.93 -22.55
N LYS A 629 6.87 -0.09 -22.06
CA LYS A 629 7.45 -1.20 -21.29
C LYS A 629 7.93 -2.28 -22.24
N THR A 630 9.24 -2.33 -22.45
CA THR A 630 9.90 -3.25 -23.37
C THR A 630 10.89 -4.19 -22.67
N ASN A 631 11.27 -3.89 -21.43
CA ASN A 631 12.08 -4.76 -20.59
C ASN A 631 11.16 -5.74 -19.86
N LEU A 632 10.94 -6.91 -20.45
CA LEU A 632 9.95 -7.89 -20.02
C LEU A 632 10.62 -9.07 -19.33
N ASN A 633 9.96 -9.64 -18.33
CA ASN A 633 10.36 -10.89 -17.71
C ASN A 633 9.94 -12.06 -18.62
N ALA A 634 10.90 -12.78 -19.17
CA ALA A 634 10.65 -13.85 -20.14
C ALA A 634 10.02 -15.09 -19.49
N VAL A 635 10.46 -15.48 -18.28
CA VAL A 635 9.93 -16.64 -17.56
C VAL A 635 8.44 -16.51 -17.28
N ARG A 636 7.99 -15.30 -16.99
CA ARG A 636 6.58 -15.00 -16.69
C ARG A 636 5.74 -14.67 -17.94
N ASN A 637 6.34 -14.66 -19.12
CA ASN A 637 5.71 -14.19 -20.37
C ASN A 637 5.07 -12.81 -20.17
N GLU A 638 5.82 -11.85 -19.61
CA GLU A 638 5.32 -10.53 -19.29
C GLU A 638 4.86 -9.77 -20.54
N ILE A 639 3.71 -9.10 -20.45
CA ILE A 639 3.08 -8.43 -21.60
C ILE A 639 3.68 -7.04 -21.79
N ALA A 640 4.13 -6.72 -23.00
CA ALA A 640 4.57 -5.39 -23.39
C ALA A 640 3.41 -4.39 -23.36
N THR A 641 3.69 -3.13 -22.97
CA THR A 641 2.72 -2.05 -23.04
C THR A 641 3.29 -0.85 -23.80
N GLY A 642 2.45 -0.21 -24.64
CA GLY A 642 2.83 0.99 -25.35
C GLY A 642 3.02 2.21 -24.43
N GLY A 643 3.89 3.13 -24.81
CA GLY A 643 4.02 4.41 -24.14
C GLY A 643 2.78 5.28 -24.34
N TYR A 644 2.52 6.17 -23.37
CA TYR A 644 1.37 7.06 -23.42
C TYR A 644 1.60 8.40 -22.72
N SER A 645 0.75 9.37 -23.06
CA SER A 645 0.62 10.63 -22.36
C SER A 645 -0.85 10.85 -21.97
N LEU A 646 -1.09 11.27 -20.74
CA LEU A 646 -2.40 11.67 -20.24
C LEU A 646 -2.36 13.14 -19.82
N TYR A 647 -3.48 13.83 -20.00
CA TYR A 647 -3.66 15.20 -19.55
C TYR A 647 -4.84 15.26 -18.60
N ASN A 648 -4.66 15.93 -17.47
CA ASN A 648 -5.63 16.03 -16.39
C ASN A 648 -5.89 17.50 -16.06
N LEU A 649 -7.13 17.82 -15.73
CA LEU A 649 -7.54 19.13 -15.23
C LEU A 649 -8.16 18.94 -13.86
N ARG A 650 -7.69 19.70 -12.87
CA ARG A 650 -8.20 19.63 -11.50
C ARG A 650 -8.45 21.02 -10.95
N ALA A 651 -9.53 21.17 -10.20
CA ALA A 651 -9.81 22.37 -9.44
C ALA A 651 -10.23 22.00 -8.03
N SER A 652 -9.77 22.75 -7.06
CA SER A 652 -10.09 22.59 -5.65
C SER A 652 -10.42 23.94 -5.04
N TYR A 653 -11.53 23.98 -4.30
CA TYR A 653 -11.88 25.06 -3.40
C TYR A 653 -11.88 24.53 -1.98
N ASP A 654 -11.09 25.11 -1.09
CA ASP A 654 -11.00 24.69 0.32
C ASP A 654 -11.03 25.94 1.23
N ASP A 655 -12.08 26.05 2.02
CA ASP A 655 -12.20 27.07 3.05
C ASP A 655 -12.46 26.43 4.43
N LYS A 656 -12.79 27.27 5.41
CA LYS A 656 -13.07 26.79 6.78
C LYS A 656 -14.30 25.88 6.86
N LYS A 657 -15.26 26.00 5.94
CA LYS A 657 -16.57 25.33 6.01
C LYS A 657 -16.75 24.29 4.90
N TYR A 658 -16.24 24.55 3.70
CA TYR A 658 -16.46 23.69 2.56
C TYR A 658 -15.15 23.33 1.88
N ARG A 659 -15.07 22.10 1.38
CA ARG A 659 -14.05 21.67 0.44
C ARG A 659 -14.75 21.03 -0.76
N VAL A 660 -14.51 21.57 -1.94
CA VAL A 660 -15.08 21.06 -3.19
C VAL A 660 -13.94 20.80 -4.17
N ASN A 661 -13.90 19.59 -4.71
CA ASN A 661 -12.93 19.22 -5.75
C ASN A 661 -13.71 18.76 -6.98
N PHE A 662 -13.26 19.14 -8.15
CA PHE A 662 -13.80 18.64 -9.42
C PHE A 662 -12.70 18.63 -10.48
N GLY A 663 -12.89 17.79 -11.49
CA GLY A 663 -11.89 17.72 -12.55
C GLY A 663 -12.22 16.68 -13.61
N ILE A 664 -11.24 16.53 -14.50
CA ILE A 664 -11.28 15.60 -15.62
C ILE A 664 -9.94 14.88 -15.66
N GLU A 665 -9.97 13.57 -15.46
CA GLU A 665 -8.82 12.70 -15.69
C GLU A 665 -8.88 12.13 -17.11
N ASN A 666 -7.72 11.92 -17.72
CA ASN A 666 -7.58 11.46 -19.11
C ASN A 666 -8.44 12.31 -20.07
N LEU A 667 -8.21 13.63 -20.08
CA LEU A 667 -8.99 14.63 -20.82
C LEU A 667 -9.21 14.27 -22.29
N LEU A 668 -8.20 13.68 -22.93
CA LEU A 668 -8.24 13.32 -24.36
C LEU A 668 -8.85 11.93 -24.62
N ASN A 669 -9.33 11.24 -23.58
CA ASN A 669 -9.87 9.88 -23.65
C ASN A 669 -8.91 8.89 -24.33
N LYS A 670 -7.61 8.99 -23.99
CA LYS A 670 -6.57 8.12 -24.55
C LYS A 670 -6.78 6.69 -24.10
N LEU A 671 -6.77 5.75 -25.04
CA LEU A 671 -6.62 4.33 -24.73
C LEU A 671 -5.15 4.05 -24.38
N TYR A 672 -4.92 3.43 -23.23
CA TYR A 672 -3.59 3.01 -22.77
C TYR A 672 -3.68 1.73 -21.95
N ALA A 673 -2.60 0.98 -21.88
CA ALA A 673 -2.45 -0.16 -20.99
C ALA A 673 -1.67 0.24 -19.73
N LEU A 674 -2.05 -0.34 -18.58
CA LEU A 674 -1.33 -0.14 -17.32
C LEU A 674 -0.01 -0.92 -17.34
N PRO A 675 1.17 -0.28 -17.25
CA PRO A 675 2.46 -0.99 -17.30
C PRO A 675 2.64 -2.02 -16.17
N GLN A 676 1.99 -1.79 -15.04
CA GLN A 676 1.99 -2.68 -13.87
C GLN A 676 0.61 -3.30 -13.61
N GLY A 677 -0.24 -3.34 -14.64
CA GLY A 677 -1.59 -3.91 -14.58
C GLY A 677 -1.64 -5.43 -14.80
N GLY A 678 -0.60 -6.03 -15.33
CA GLY A 678 -0.55 -7.47 -15.62
C GLY A 678 -1.43 -7.89 -16.80
N ALA A 679 -1.76 -9.18 -16.84
CA ALA A 679 -2.58 -9.79 -17.87
C ALA A 679 -4.08 -9.59 -17.60
N TYR A 680 -4.86 -9.22 -18.64
CA TYR A 680 -6.31 -9.10 -18.51
C TYR A 680 -6.97 -10.48 -18.45
N LEU A 681 -7.61 -10.77 -17.33
CA LEU A 681 -8.29 -12.05 -17.04
C LEU A 681 -9.76 -11.82 -16.61
N GLY A 682 -10.28 -10.60 -16.76
CA GLY A 682 -11.56 -10.16 -16.20
C GLY A 682 -12.82 -10.70 -16.91
N GLN A 683 -12.71 -11.68 -17.80
CA GLN A 683 -13.86 -12.29 -18.50
C GLN A 683 -13.54 -13.68 -19.04
N GLY A 684 -14.59 -14.45 -19.37
CA GLY A 684 -14.45 -15.77 -19.97
C GLY A 684 -14.09 -16.87 -18.96
N ASN A 685 -13.63 -18.03 -19.46
CA ASN A 685 -13.18 -19.12 -18.59
C ASN A 685 -11.78 -18.82 -18.04
N THR A 686 -11.72 -18.49 -16.75
CA THR A 686 -10.50 -18.06 -16.09
C THR A 686 -9.77 -19.16 -15.32
N MET A 687 -10.39 -20.33 -15.13
CA MET A 687 -9.81 -21.45 -14.36
C MET A 687 -9.04 -22.46 -15.24
N SER A 688 -9.05 -22.28 -16.54
CA SER A 688 -8.21 -23.07 -17.45
C SER A 688 -7.05 -22.22 -17.96
N MET A 689 -5.83 -22.75 -17.93
CA MET A 689 -4.67 -22.08 -18.52
C MET A 689 -4.84 -21.79 -20.03
N ASN A 690 -5.67 -22.56 -20.72
CA ASN A 690 -6.01 -22.39 -22.12
C ASN A 690 -7.33 -21.66 -22.36
N GLY A 691 -8.11 -21.37 -21.33
CA GLY A 691 -9.45 -20.78 -21.43
C GLY A 691 -9.45 -19.27 -21.50
N VAL A 692 -8.33 -18.63 -21.20
CA VAL A 692 -8.12 -17.18 -21.29
C VAL A 692 -6.98 -16.90 -22.25
N PRO A 693 -7.18 -16.11 -23.32
CA PRO A 693 -6.11 -15.74 -24.23
C PRO A 693 -5.00 -14.98 -23.51
N TRP A 694 -3.75 -15.38 -23.73
CA TRP A 694 -2.59 -14.60 -23.33
C TRP A 694 -2.42 -13.37 -24.23
N GLY A 695 -1.78 -12.30 -23.74
CA GLY A 695 -1.30 -11.19 -24.55
C GLY A 695 -2.13 -9.91 -24.44
N THR A 696 -3.25 -9.91 -23.74
CA THR A 696 -4.03 -8.69 -23.49
C THR A 696 -3.62 -8.08 -22.14
N ALA A 697 -3.06 -6.86 -22.16
CA ALA A 697 -2.77 -6.11 -20.95
C ALA A 697 -4.04 -5.45 -20.38
N VAL A 698 -4.08 -5.21 -19.08
CA VAL A 698 -5.19 -4.46 -18.46
C VAL A 698 -5.15 -3.01 -18.95
N ALA A 699 -6.26 -2.55 -19.54
CA ALA A 699 -6.40 -1.19 -20.00
C ALA A 699 -6.63 -0.22 -18.83
N GLY A 700 -6.06 0.97 -18.93
CA GLY A 700 -6.32 2.05 -17.97
C GLY A 700 -7.68 2.72 -18.21
N MET A 701 -8.13 3.45 -17.19
CA MET A 701 -9.44 4.13 -17.19
C MET A 701 -9.50 5.21 -18.27
N GLY A 702 -10.59 5.26 -19.04
CA GLY A 702 -10.89 6.31 -19.99
C GLY A 702 -11.21 7.64 -19.30
N ARG A 703 -11.62 8.64 -20.07
CA ARG A 703 -11.96 9.96 -19.53
C ARG A 703 -12.97 9.86 -18.40
N THR A 704 -12.66 10.53 -17.30
CA THR A 704 -13.44 10.52 -16.08
C THR A 704 -13.70 11.94 -15.61
N PHE A 705 -14.93 12.35 -15.50
CA PHE A 705 -15.34 13.56 -14.78
C PHE A 705 -15.59 13.18 -13.33
N TYR A 706 -15.10 13.98 -12.40
CA TYR A 706 -15.33 13.74 -10.98
C TYR A 706 -15.72 15.03 -10.25
N VAL A 707 -16.46 14.84 -9.16
CA VAL A 707 -16.76 15.87 -8.18
C VAL A 707 -16.77 15.25 -6.79
N SER A 708 -16.20 15.95 -5.82
CA SER A 708 -16.37 15.66 -4.40
C SER A 708 -16.66 16.93 -3.63
N ALA A 709 -17.54 16.85 -2.65
CA ALA A 709 -17.90 17.96 -1.79
C ALA A 709 -17.91 17.49 -0.33
N ASN A 710 -17.27 18.26 0.54
CA ASN A 710 -17.23 18.01 1.97
C ASN A 710 -17.64 19.30 2.71
N MET A 711 -18.45 19.14 3.74
CA MET A 711 -18.83 20.20 4.67
C MET A 711 -18.23 19.93 6.03
N LYS A 712 -17.52 20.90 6.57
CA LYS A 712 -16.91 20.91 7.90
C LYS A 712 -17.86 21.62 8.89
N PHE A 713 -18.01 21.09 10.08
CA PHE A 713 -18.86 21.66 11.13
C PHE A 713 -18.25 21.51 12.52
#